data_383d46ff8f5f7eff3d67aeb3cb03a0f6
#
_entry.id   383d46ff8f5f7eff3d67aeb3cb03a0f6
#
_cell.length_a   1.000
_cell.length_b   1.000
_cell.length_c   1.000
_cell.angle_alpha   90.00
_cell.angle_beta   90.00
_cell.angle_gamma   90.00
#
_symmetry.space_group_name_H-M   'P 1'
#
loop_
_entity.id
_entity.type
_entity.pdbx_description
1 polymer ?
#
loop_
_entity_poly.entity_id
_entity_poly.type
_entity_poly.pdbx_seq_one_letter_code
_entity_poly.pdbx_strand_id
1 'polypeptide(L)'
;MSLWSNVFLLCSIEFLLCKAKLSLHSHYPNVARTLESKKFYVDSPSCKMPEMDPFSADIMRFFKRKQFRECSSDKDLLISEFDPHLRQYRIQIDENSTQQHLKKFGNATLKCEYQVIGRNKKDSFPDIHFSLSKPQPLSESFLVPKTIDFICTQCHAVYGNTELELLQKDAFLFVQDRLNHGHKSPEDHRPDLESKPNVIILGIDSTSRMNLRRAMPKVLKFLQRPGWFEMQGYNKVGENTLPNLLAILTGNAEEDALFNGRFRHSGFIDKLKFIWQLFKKHGYMTAFGEDCGKINTFNYQKPGFKQQPVDYYLRNFIVALETVLKTRREFGNVFCLGRKLGFKYVFDFARQFMQRFENSAPVFGIFWSNSFTHEDFLGATALDHVFLEYLTLYAELGFFNRSIVMVLSDHGYRYGVTRQASKSGYLEERLPLMFIHVPPWFRKRYPQYVENLKINQNRLSSGFDLHMTLHHLLQLNATSMADFSPKLQASQCKMCQSLFFQLPDNRNCSHAGIREKWCSCEPTETVTNQSLLKKVAHEVVHQMNQHLRDRNLNTLCENFALKKVLYLDSKISLSDDSLEDEQLHTYIITFDTNPTSAHFEATVQWNTERQTLAMNVDELSRLESYEKHSKCTSDPIIKKYCICKAFK
;
A
#
# COMPACT_ATOMS: atom_id res chain seq x y z
N MET A 1 16.79 22.78 -65.80
CA MET A 1 17.02 21.44 -65.23
C MET A 1 17.45 21.58 -63.76
N SER A 2 16.67 22.15 -62.87
CA SER A 2 17.01 22.20 -61.42
C SER A 2 15.84 22.32 -60.45
N LEU A 3 14.60 22.13 -60.91
CA LEU A 3 13.41 22.22 -60.05
C LEU A 3 12.75 20.88 -59.75
N TRP A 4 13.12 19.80 -60.40
CA TRP A 4 12.55 18.47 -60.21
C TRP A 4 13.29 17.58 -59.19
N SER A 5 14.52 17.90 -58.86
CA SER A 5 15.33 17.12 -57.89
C SER A 5 14.94 17.37 -56.44
N ASN A 6 14.38 18.55 -56.09
CA ASN A 6 14.03 18.86 -54.71
C ASN A 6 12.63 18.36 -54.28
N VAL A 7 11.72 18.08 -55.21
CA VAL A 7 10.38 17.55 -54.91
C VAL A 7 10.45 16.05 -54.57
N PHE A 8 11.37 15.32 -55.24
CA PHE A 8 11.54 13.88 -54.92
C PHE A 8 12.24 13.65 -53.60
N LEU A 9 13.11 14.56 -53.14
CA LEU A 9 13.79 14.44 -51.85
C LEU A 9 12.85 14.76 -50.69
N LEU A 10 11.94 15.71 -50.84
CA LEU A 10 10.93 16.04 -49.82
C LEU A 10 9.85 14.94 -49.68
N CYS A 11 9.37 14.35 -50.78
CA CYS A 11 8.47 13.21 -50.71
C CYS A 11 9.14 11.95 -50.12
N SER A 12 10.43 11.73 -50.31
CA SER A 12 11.17 10.61 -49.73
C SER A 12 11.39 10.78 -48.20
N ILE A 13 11.55 12.01 -47.74
CA ILE A 13 11.70 12.32 -46.31
C ILE A 13 10.35 12.22 -45.58
N GLU A 14 9.25 12.68 -46.18
CA GLU A 14 7.91 12.50 -45.56
C GLU A 14 7.48 11.03 -45.56
N PHE A 15 7.86 10.24 -46.57
CA PHE A 15 7.56 8.78 -46.57
C PHE A 15 8.40 8.01 -45.55
N LEU A 16 9.66 8.45 -45.29
CA LEU A 16 10.51 7.91 -44.24
C LEU A 16 10.03 8.34 -42.83
N LEU A 17 9.56 9.55 -42.67
CA LEU A 17 9.00 10.06 -41.42
C LEU A 17 7.61 9.45 -41.14
N CYS A 18 6.79 9.14 -42.16
CA CYS A 18 5.55 8.42 -42.03
C CYS A 18 5.76 6.93 -41.69
N LYS A 19 6.79 6.27 -42.28
CA LYS A 19 7.19 4.91 -41.87
C LYS A 19 7.82 4.90 -40.47
N ALA A 20 8.57 5.91 -40.08
CA ALA A 20 9.09 6.02 -38.72
C ALA A 20 7.98 6.26 -37.67
N LYS A 21 6.92 7.05 -38.00
CA LYS A 21 5.74 7.22 -37.13
C LYS A 21 4.88 5.95 -37.07
N LEU A 22 4.78 5.17 -38.15
CA LEU A 22 4.06 3.89 -38.14
C LEU A 22 4.87 2.76 -37.46
N SER A 23 6.22 2.84 -37.42
CA SER A 23 7.05 1.88 -36.71
C SER A 23 7.16 2.16 -35.20
N LEU A 24 6.84 3.38 -34.76
CA LEU A 24 6.77 3.73 -33.32
C LEU A 24 5.46 3.26 -32.65
N HIS A 25 4.45 2.86 -33.42
CA HIS A 25 3.21 2.26 -32.89
C HIS A 25 3.21 0.73 -32.87
N SER A 26 4.25 0.07 -33.40
CA SER A 26 4.34 -1.39 -33.47
C SER A 26 5.43 -2.04 -32.60
N HIS A 27 6.07 -1.30 -31.68
CA HIS A 27 7.14 -1.81 -30.81
C HIS A 27 6.69 -2.10 -29.36
N TYR A 28 5.42 -2.46 -29.16
CA TYR A 28 4.93 -3.02 -27.90
C TYR A 28 4.41 -4.49 -28.02
N PRO A 29 5.09 -5.39 -28.75
CA PRO A 29 4.70 -6.80 -28.69
C PRO A 29 5.71 -7.73 -28.02
N ASN A 30 6.93 -7.31 -27.72
CA ASN A 30 7.95 -8.30 -27.36
C ASN A 30 8.19 -8.50 -25.85
N VAL A 31 7.62 -7.71 -24.96
CA VAL A 31 7.64 -8.01 -23.51
C VAL A 31 6.54 -9.01 -23.13
N ALA A 32 5.42 -9.04 -23.85
CA ALA A 32 4.36 -10.01 -23.65
C ALA A 32 4.75 -11.43 -24.16
N ARG A 33 5.51 -11.54 -25.26
CA ARG A 33 5.83 -12.84 -25.89
C ARG A 33 6.91 -13.67 -25.20
N THR A 34 7.75 -13.10 -24.33
CA THR A 34 8.73 -13.86 -23.53
C THR A 34 8.11 -14.56 -22.32
N LEU A 35 6.82 -14.33 -22.03
CA LEU A 35 6.08 -14.95 -20.93
C LEU A 35 5.23 -16.16 -21.37
N GLU A 36 5.11 -16.43 -22.65
CA GLU A 36 4.24 -17.47 -23.21
C GLU A 36 4.58 -18.93 -22.83
N SER A 37 5.63 -19.17 -22.01
CA SER A 37 6.00 -20.54 -21.61
C SER A 37 5.64 -20.92 -20.16
N LYS A 38 5.25 -19.97 -19.29
CA LYS A 38 4.96 -20.28 -17.88
C LYS A 38 3.45 -20.28 -17.61
N LYS A 39 2.90 -21.45 -17.37
CA LYS A 39 1.51 -21.67 -16.96
C LYS A 39 1.24 -21.19 -15.52
N PHE A 40 2.27 -21.12 -14.66
CA PHE A 40 2.17 -20.81 -13.25
C PHE A 40 3.26 -19.83 -12.79
N TYR A 41 2.94 -18.92 -11.89
CA TYR A 41 3.93 -18.09 -11.17
C TYR A 41 4.74 -18.90 -10.16
N VAL A 42 4.07 -19.82 -9.47
CA VAL A 42 4.68 -20.84 -8.64
C VAL A 42 4.25 -22.18 -9.21
N ASP A 43 5.21 -23.02 -9.55
CA ASP A 43 4.99 -24.34 -10.10
C ASP A 43 5.77 -25.36 -9.27
N SER A 44 5.11 -25.92 -8.27
CA SER A 44 5.69 -26.90 -7.36
C SER A 44 4.67 -27.98 -7.00
N PRO A 45 5.08 -29.13 -6.42
CA PRO A 45 4.16 -30.17 -6.03
C PRO A 45 3.02 -29.70 -5.12
N SER A 46 3.31 -28.78 -4.21
CA SER A 46 2.36 -28.30 -3.19
C SER A 46 1.76 -26.92 -3.49
N CYS A 47 2.11 -26.27 -4.62
CA CYS A 47 1.55 -24.98 -5.01
C CYS A 47 1.64 -24.79 -6.52
N LYS A 48 0.50 -24.66 -7.17
CA LYS A 48 0.33 -24.35 -8.60
C LYS A 48 -0.36 -22.99 -8.74
N MET A 49 0.33 -21.90 -8.40
CA MET A 49 -0.24 -20.55 -8.48
C MET A 49 -0.41 -20.12 -9.93
N PRO A 50 -1.65 -19.91 -10.43
CA PRO A 50 -1.88 -19.66 -11.85
C PRO A 50 -1.24 -18.35 -12.31
N GLU A 51 -0.64 -18.37 -13.51
CA GLU A 51 -0.29 -17.15 -14.23
C GLU A 51 -1.54 -16.51 -14.80
N MET A 52 -1.64 -15.19 -14.65
CA MET A 52 -2.80 -14.42 -15.08
C MET A 52 -2.44 -13.50 -16.24
N ASP A 53 -3.35 -13.37 -17.20
CA ASP A 53 -3.27 -12.32 -18.21
C ASP A 53 -3.74 -10.98 -17.60
N PRO A 54 -2.84 -9.97 -17.46
CA PRO A 54 -3.24 -8.64 -16.93
C PRO A 54 -4.25 -7.93 -17.83
N PHE A 55 -4.42 -8.34 -19.08
CA PHE A 55 -5.30 -7.75 -20.08
C PHE A 55 -6.47 -8.67 -20.46
N SER A 56 -6.82 -9.62 -19.61
CA SER A 56 -7.95 -10.51 -19.83
C SER A 56 -9.26 -9.73 -20.07
N ALA A 57 -10.11 -10.23 -20.96
CA ALA A 57 -11.32 -9.53 -21.39
C ALA A 57 -12.31 -9.24 -20.25
N ASP A 58 -12.35 -10.10 -19.22
CA ASP A 58 -13.23 -9.96 -18.07
C ASP A 58 -12.87 -8.77 -17.17
N ILE A 59 -11.59 -8.37 -17.14
CA ILE A 59 -11.11 -7.17 -16.45
C ILE A 59 -11.12 -5.94 -17.38
N MET A 60 -10.68 -6.13 -18.64
CA MET A 60 -10.50 -4.99 -19.56
C MET A 60 -11.80 -4.26 -19.89
N ARG A 61 -12.96 -4.91 -19.80
CA ARG A 61 -14.27 -4.24 -19.95
C ARG A 61 -14.53 -3.15 -18.90
N PHE A 62 -13.85 -3.18 -17.77
CA PHE A 62 -13.95 -2.17 -16.71
C PHE A 62 -12.79 -1.19 -16.68
N PHE A 63 -11.76 -1.44 -17.49
CA PHE A 63 -10.53 -0.67 -17.48
C PHE A 63 -10.65 0.61 -18.32
N LYS A 64 -10.30 1.72 -17.72
CA LYS A 64 -10.13 3.04 -18.36
C LYS A 64 -8.87 3.69 -17.79
N ARG A 65 -8.07 4.33 -18.64
CA ARG A 65 -7.03 5.24 -18.13
C ARG A 65 -7.66 6.52 -17.62
N LYS A 66 -7.30 6.93 -16.44
CA LYS A 66 -7.69 8.21 -15.85
C LYS A 66 -6.57 9.22 -16.04
N GLN A 67 -6.96 10.46 -16.34
CA GLN A 67 -5.98 11.54 -16.43
C GLN A 67 -5.66 12.04 -15.04
N PHE A 68 -4.40 12.33 -14.82
CA PHE A 68 -3.93 13.01 -13.63
C PHE A 68 -4.27 14.51 -13.71
N ARG A 69 -4.72 15.07 -12.59
CA ARG A 69 -4.99 16.49 -12.45
C ARG A 69 -4.18 17.04 -11.29
N GLU A 70 -3.44 18.12 -11.53
CA GLU A 70 -2.73 18.84 -10.47
C GLU A 70 -3.71 19.49 -9.49
N CYS A 71 -3.31 19.65 -8.24
CA CYS A 71 -4.14 20.26 -7.20
C CYS A 71 -4.22 21.77 -7.35
N SER A 72 -3.19 22.40 -7.91
CA SER A 72 -3.12 23.81 -8.24
C SER A 72 -2.21 24.02 -9.43
N SER A 73 -2.51 25.05 -10.22
CA SER A 73 -1.64 25.58 -11.27
C SER A 73 -0.85 26.83 -10.84
N ASP A 74 -1.21 27.40 -9.67
CA ASP A 74 -0.60 28.62 -9.18
C ASP A 74 0.83 28.37 -8.71
N LYS A 75 1.71 29.35 -8.92
CA LYS A 75 3.06 29.32 -8.39
C LYS A 75 3.06 29.48 -6.87
N ASP A 76 4.03 28.85 -6.22
CA ASP A 76 4.19 28.92 -4.77
C ASP A 76 4.71 30.30 -4.35
N LEU A 77 4.05 30.91 -3.35
CA LEU A 77 4.53 32.13 -2.71
C LEU A 77 5.66 31.85 -1.71
N LEU A 78 5.65 30.66 -1.13
CA LEU A 78 6.62 30.26 -0.13
C LEU A 78 7.39 29.04 -0.62
N ILE A 79 8.73 29.12 -0.57
CA ILE A 79 9.64 28.03 -0.95
C ILE A 79 10.39 27.58 0.31
N SER A 80 10.40 26.27 0.56
CA SER A 80 11.13 25.67 1.67
C SER A 80 12.37 24.94 1.19
N GLU A 81 13.52 25.29 1.72
CA GLU A 81 14.81 24.67 1.41
C GLU A 81 15.55 24.28 2.68
N PHE A 82 16.41 23.27 2.57
CA PHE A 82 17.31 22.88 3.64
C PHE A 82 18.68 23.51 3.40
N ASP A 83 19.15 24.32 4.36
CA ASP A 83 20.49 24.89 4.36
C ASP A 83 21.47 23.86 4.96
N PRO A 84 22.38 23.26 4.19
CA PRO A 84 23.30 22.23 4.69
C PRO A 84 24.37 22.81 5.63
N HIS A 85 24.73 24.10 5.52
CA HIS A 85 25.72 24.74 6.37
C HIS A 85 25.15 25.02 7.77
N LEU A 86 23.92 25.53 7.83
CA LEU A 86 23.21 25.78 9.09
C LEU A 86 22.56 24.52 9.64
N ARG A 87 22.46 23.43 8.82
CA ARG A 87 21.71 22.21 9.13
C ARG A 87 20.28 22.50 9.59
N GLN A 88 19.61 23.40 8.88
CA GLN A 88 18.31 23.94 9.24
C GLN A 88 17.48 24.26 8.00
N TYR A 89 16.16 24.18 8.12
CA TYR A 89 15.27 24.59 7.05
C TYR A 89 15.08 26.10 7.05
N ARG A 90 14.94 26.65 5.85
CA ARG A 90 14.61 28.04 5.58
C ARG A 90 13.36 28.09 4.71
N ILE A 91 12.43 28.99 5.05
CA ILE A 91 11.31 29.36 4.19
C ILE A 91 11.61 30.75 3.64
N GLN A 92 11.48 30.89 2.35
CA GLN A 92 11.69 32.16 1.63
C GLN A 92 10.40 32.53 0.89
N ILE A 93 10.11 33.83 0.83
CA ILE A 93 9.05 34.39 0.00
C ILE A 93 9.62 34.53 -1.41
N ASP A 94 8.93 33.95 -2.41
CA ASP A 94 9.28 34.13 -3.82
C ASP A 94 8.76 35.48 -4.33
N GLU A 95 9.67 36.39 -4.62
CA GLU A 95 9.35 37.75 -5.06
C GLU A 95 8.59 37.77 -6.38
N ASN A 96 8.97 36.91 -7.35
CA ASN A 96 8.34 36.85 -8.66
C ASN A 96 6.87 36.41 -8.55
N SER A 97 6.62 35.35 -7.79
CA SER A 97 5.26 34.89 -7.51
C SER A 97 4.47 35.93 -6.75
N THR A 98 5.09 36.60 -5.77
CA THR A 98 4.46 37.68 -4.99
C THR A 98 4.01 38.82 -5.88
N GLN A 99 4.87 39.32 -6.78
CA GLN A 99 4.49 40.38 -7.72
C GLN A 99 3.35 39.96 -8.65
N GLN A 100 3.35 38.71 -9.14
CA GLN A 100 2.25 38.18 -9.96
C GLN A 100 0.92 38.17 -9.20
N HIS A 101 0.92 37.71 -7.97
CA HIS A 101 -0.30 37.64 -7.13
C HIS A 101 -0.80 39.03 -6.73
N LEU A 102 0.10 39.97 -6.41
CA LEU A 102 -0.26 41.32 -5.98
C LEU A 102 -0.67 42.24 -7.12
N LYS A 103 -0.34 41.92 -8.37
CA LYS A 103 -0.60 42.78 -9.54
C LYS A 103 -2.04 43.31 -9.64
N LYS A 104 -3.02 42.51 -9.20
CA LYS A 104 -4.45 42.87 -9.24
C LYS A 104 -4.88 43.80 -8.08
N PHE A 105 -4.03 44.05 -7.08
CA PHE A 105 -4.36 44.80 -5.85
C PHE A 105 -3.63 46.16 -5.75
N GLY A 106 -2.98 46.62 -6.80
CA GLY A 106 -2.25 47.89 -6.82
C GLY A 106 -1.11 47.95 -5.81
N ASN A 107 -1.19 48.86 -4.83
CA ASN A 107 -0.13 49.08 -3.83
C ASN A 107 -0.24 48.14 -2.59
N ALA A 108 -0.93 47.01 -2.70
CA ALA A 108 -0.99 46.03 -1.62
C ALA A 108 0.37 45.38 -1.39
N THR A 109 0.61 44.98 -0.14
CA THR A 109 1.79 44.21 0.26
C THR A 109 1.41 42.80 0.65
N LEU A 110 2.38 41.90 0.70
CA LEU A 110 2.19 40.52 1.16
C LEU A 110 2.40 40.43 2.67
N LYS A 111 1.45 39.83 3.38
CA LYS A 111 1.58 39.45 4.78
C LYS A 111 1.38 37.96 4.93
N CYS A 112 2.39 37.25 5.44
CA CYS A 112 2.33 35.81 5.69
C CYS A 112 2.43 35.52 7.19
N GLU A 113 1.70 34.49 7.61
CA GLU A 113 1.71 33.97 8.98
C GLU A 113 1.86 32.45 8.96
N TYR A 114 2.36 31.89 10.06
CA TYR A 114 2.43 30.46 10.25
C TYR A 114 1.89 30.02 11.60
N GLN A 115 1.41 28.79 11.67
CA GLN A 115 1.01 28.09 12.89
C GLN A 115 1.72 26.74 12.95
N VAL A 116 2.28 26.40 14.11
CA VAL A 116 2.93 25.10 14.33
C VAL A 116 1.86 24.05 14.55
N ILE A 117 1.97 22.94 13.80
CA ILE A 117 1.13 21.75 13.95
C ILE A 117 1.84 20.80 14.91
N GLY A 118 1.16 20.41 15.99
CA GLY A 118 1.72 19.56 17.03
C GLY A 118 0.85 18.33 17.34
N ARG A 119 1.49 17.33 17.95
CA ARG A 119 0.86 16.17 18.56
C ARG A 119 0.70 16.42 20.07
N ASN A 120 -0.53 16.43 20.57
CA ASN A 120 -0.76 16.59 22.00
C ASN A 120 -0.56 15.27 22.75
N LYS A 121 0.58 15.12 23.40
CA LYS A 121 0.94 13.88 24.14
C LYS A 121 0.04 13.61 25.36
N LYS A 122 -0.67 14.62 25.88
CA LYS A 122 -1.59 14.49 27.02
C LYS A 122 -3.01 14.12 26.60
N ASP A 123 -3.29 14.15 25.28
CA ASP A 123 -4.60 13.77 24.73
C ASP A 123 -4.87 12.27 24.93
N SER A 124 -6.13 11.91 25.10
CA SER A 124 -6.56 10.51 25.17
C SER A 124 -6.44 9.82 23.81
N PHE A 125 -6.53 10.57 22.71
CA PHE A 125 -6.51 10.11 21.33
C PHE A 125 -5.55 10.95 20.46
N PRO A 126 -4.24 10.95 20.76
CA PRO A 126 -3.27 11.87 20.15
C PRO A 126 -3.05 11.63 18.65
N ASP A 127 -3.45 10.47 18.11
CA ASP A 127 -3.43 10.17 16.68
C ASP A 127 -4.67 10.67 15.91
N ILE A 128 -5.74 11.03 16.64
CA ILE A 128 -6.97 11.58 16.06
C ILE A 128 -6.97 13.10 16.10
N HIS A 129 -6.40 13.66 17.16
CA HIS A 129 -6.37 15.08 17.39
C HIS A 129 -4.99 15.67 17.10
N PHE A 130 -4.98 16.95 16.75
CA PHE A 130 -3.76 17.75 16.58
C PHE A 130 -3.92 19.07 17.33
N SER A 131 -2.82 19.78 17.52
CA SER A 131 -2.83 21.14 18.09
C SER A 131 -2.27 22.13 17.07
N LEU A 132 -2.75 23.37 17.13
CA LEU A 132 -2.20 24.51 16.40
C LEU A 132 -1.70 25.54 17.40
N SER A 133 -0.53 26.12 17.14
CA SER A 133 -0.08 27.32 17.86
C SER A 133 -0.94 28.54 17.50
N LYS A 134 -0.80 29.62 18.26
CA LYS A 134 -1.28 30.94 17.80
C LYS A 134 -0.56 31.30 16.50
N PRO A 135 -1.22 32.02 15.56
CA PRO A 135 -0.58 32.56 14.38
C PRO A 135 0.63 33.42 14.75
N GLN A 136 1.71 33.29 14.02
CA GLN A 136 2.95 34.05 14.18
C GLN A 136 3.35 34.62 12.81
N PRO A 137 3.91 35.85 12.76
CA PRO A 137 4.34 36.45 11.51
C PRO A 137 5.50 35.64 10.90
N LEU A 138 5.47 35.48 9.57
CA LEU A 138 6.51 34.83 8.80
C LEU A 138 7.31 35.91 8.09
N SER A 139 8.60 36.02 8.40
CA SER A 139 9.54 36.97 7.76
C SER A 139 9.89 36.51 6.33
N GLU A 140 10.40 37.43 5.50
CA GLU A 140 10.80 37.17 4.12
C GLU A 140 11.78 36.00 3.98
N SER A 141 12.63 35.80 4.99
CA SER A 141 13.53 34.65 5.09
C SER A 141 13.44 34.08 6.51
N PHE A 142 12.56 33.11 6.68
CA PHE A 142 12.28 32.49 8.00
C PHE A 142 13.14 31.24 8.19
N LEU A 143 14.05 31.29 9.16
CA LEU A 143 14.83 30.13 9.58
C LEU A 143 13.99 29.29 10.55
N VAL A 144 13.62 28.05 10.14
CA VAL A 144 12.72 27.19 10.89
C VAL A 144 13.41 26.66 12.15
N PRO A 145 12.89 26.92 13.37
CA PRO A 145 13.45 26.33 14.58
C PRO A 145 13.53 24.80 14.53
N LYS A 146 14.63 24.21 15.02
CA LYS A 146 14.84 22.73 15.02
C LYS A 146 13.82 21.95 15.84
N THR A 147 13.02 22.63 16.66
CA THR A 147 11.92 22.03 17.43
C THR A 147 10.61 21.92 16.64
N ILE A 148 10.54 22.53 15.45
CA ILE A 148 9.34 22.56 14.60
C ILE A 148 9.48 21.53 13.49
N ASP A 149 8.56 20.55 13.46
CA ASP A 149 8.48 19.55 12.38
C ASP A 149 7.46 19.93 11.31
N PHE A 150 6.37 20.61 11.70
CA PHE A 150 5.24 20.86 10.82
C PHE A 150 4.65 22.24 11.07
N ILE A 151 4.34 22.95 9.98
CA ILE A 151 3.59 24.21 10.03
C ILE A 151 2.51 24.23 8.96
N CYS A 152 1.45 25.00 9.21
CA CYS A 152 0.59 25.54 8.15
C CYS A 152 0.84 27.04 8.03
N THR A 153 0.74 27.58 6.81
CA THR A 153 0.97 28.98 6.48
C THR A 153 -0.24 29.57 5.79
N GLN A 154 -0.44 30.86 5.95
CA GLN A 154 -1.41 31.62 5.17
C GLN A 154 -0.81 32.98 4.80
N CYS A 155 -0.98 33.36 3.54
CA CYS A 155 -0.47 34.60 2.98
C CYS A 155 -1.61 35.43 2.41
N HIS A 156 -1.72 36.68 2.84
CA HIS A 156 -2.76 37.63 2.45
C HIS A 156 -2.18 38.80 1.68
N ALA A 157 -2.93 39.32 0.70
CA ALA A 157 -2.73 40.69 0.24
C ALA A 157 -3.28 41.65 1.27
N VAL A 158 -2.50 42.64 1.66
CA VAL A 158 -2.90 43.64 2.67
C VAL A 158 -2.66 45.06 2.17
N TYR A 159 -3.54 46.01 2.54
CA TYR A 159 -3.36 47.45 2.31
C TYR A 159 -3.38 48.17 3.66
N GLY A 160 -2.25 48.67 4.10
CA GLY A 160 -2.10 49.14 5.47
C GLY A 160 -2.37 47.99 6.48
N ASN A 161 -3.38 48.19 7.35
CA ASN A 161 -3.81 47.19 8.32
C ASN A 161 -5.01 46.34 7.83
N THR A 162 -5.51 46.56 6.61
CA THR A 162 -6.70 45.86 6.10
C THR A 162 -6.29 44.68 5.25
N GLU A 163 -6.77 43.47 5.63
CA GLU A 163 -6.64 42.27 4.80
C GLU A 163 -7.61 42.35 3.65
N LEU A 164 -7.12 42.19 2.41
CA LEU A 164 -7.89 42.24 1.18
C LEU A 164 -8.35 40.85 0.73
N GLU A 165 -7.40 39.93 0.60
CA GLU A 165 -7.67 38.58 0.07
C GLU A 165 -6.63 37.58 0.62
N LEU A 166 -7.08 36.36 0.95
CA LEU A 166 -6.23 35.22 1.20
C LEU A 166 -5.69 34.71 -0.16
N LEU A 167 -4.40 34.86 -0.39
CA LEU A 167 -3.73 34.45 -1.63
C LEU A 167 -3.38 32.98 -1.65
N GLN A 168 -2.69 32.49 -0.61
CA GLN A 168 -2.31 31.08 -0.51
C GLN A 168 -2.39 30.60 0.93
N LYS A 169 -2.80 29.34 1.07
CA LYS A 169 -2.74 28.57 2.32
C LYS A 169 -2.09 27.24 2.06
N ASP A 170 -0.92 27.04 2.65
CA ASP A 170 -0.06 25.87 2.42
C ASP A 170 0.37 25.23 3.74
N ALA A 171 1.09 24.12 3.63
CA ALA A 171 1.72 23.47 4.77
C ALA A 171 3.09 22.91 4.41
N PHE A 172 3.99 22.94 5.38
CA PHE A 172 5.36 22.49 5.23
C PHE A 172 5.71 21.48 6.31
N LEU A 173 6.49 20.48 5.91
CA LEU A 173 7.05 19.46 6.78
C LEU A 173 8.59 19.56 6.76
N PHE A 174 9.20 19.29 7.91
CA PHE A 174 10.63 19.40 8.11
C PHE A 174 11.12 18.17 8.86
N VAL A 175 11.96 17.36 8.22
CA VAL A 175 12.65 16.29 8.93
C VAL A 175 13.87 16.89 9.61
N GLN A 176 13.71 17.31 10.86
CA GLN A 176 14.75 17.94 11.67
C GLN A 176 15.80 16.93 12.11
N ASP A 177 17.06 17.31 12.03
CA ASP A 177 18.14 16.51 12.59
C ASP A 177 18.18 16.66 14.12
N ARG A 178 17.80 15.60 14.82
CA ARG A 178 17.76 15.54 16.29
C ARG A 178 18.88 14.70 16.90
N LEU A 179 19.82 14.24 16.06
CA LEU A 179 20.99 13.54 16.57
C LEU A 179 21.86 14.57 17.32
N ASN A 180 22.08 14.35 18.61
CA ASN A 180 23.06 15.10 19.40
C ASN A 180 24.44 14.66 18.92
N HIS A 181 24.96 15.31 17.89
CA HIS A 181 26.37 15.22 17.55
C HIS A 181 27.14 16.03 18.61
N GLY A 182 27.35 15.44 19.81
CA GLY A 182 28.29 16.00 20.77
C GLY A 182 29.61 16.22 20.04
N HIS A 183 30.33 17.31 20.31
CA HIS A 183 31.56 17.87 19.72
C HIS A 183 32.62 16.95 19.10
N LYS A 184 32.23 15.78 18.57
CA LYS A 184 33.09 14.86 17.83
C LYS A 184 32.98 15.20 16.35
N SER A 185 34.11 15.29 15.69
CA SER A 185 34.15 15.55 14.25
C SER A 185 33.34 14.48 13.48
N PRO A 186 32.73 14.82 12.32
CA PRO A 186 32.03 13.83 11.49
C PRO A 186 32.90 12.62 11.11
N GLU A 187 34.20 12.71 11.27
CA GLU A 187 35.18 11.66 10.96
C GLU A 187 35.37 10.66 12.09
N ASP A 188 35.14 11.03 13.36
CA ASP A 188 35.43 10.20 14.55
C ASP A 188 34.32 9.19 14.87
N HIS A 189 33.13 9.32 14.29
CA HIS A 189 32.00 8.38 14.46
C HIS A 189 31.26 8.22 13.14
N ARG A 190 31.92 7.65 12.13
CA ARG A 190 31.17 6.91 11.11
C ARG A 190 30.76 5.60 11.78
N PRO A 191 29.48 5.44 12.21
CA PRO A 191 28.99 4.12 12.51
C PRO A 191 29.31 3.26 11.28
N ASP A 192 29.47 1.98 11.44
CA ASP A 192 29.73 1.03 10.34
C ASP A 192 28.51 1.03 9.39
N LEU A 193 28.32 2.19 8.71
CA LEU A 193 27.24 2.45 7.77
C LEU A 193 27.38 1.57 6.52
N GLU A 194 28.58 1.06 6.27
CA GLU A 194 28.87 0.17 5.15
C GLU A 194 28.38 -1.26 5.43
N SER A 195 28.09 -1.62 6.69
CA SER A 195 27.56 -2.93 7.06
C SER A 195 26.06 -2.95 7.27
N LYS A 196 25.43 -1.78 7.44
CA LYS A 196 23.98 -1.63 7.74
C LYS A 196 23.26 -0.98 6.57
N PRO A 197 22.45 -1.71 5.78
CA PRO A 197 21.66 -1.11 4.72
C PRO A 197 20.58 -0.21 5.29
N ASN A 198 20.27 0.90 4.62
CA ASN A 198 18.98 1.56 4.82
C ASN A 198 17.86 0.63 4.39
N VAL A 199 16.72 0.67 5.06
CA VAL A 199 15.55 -0.17 4.75
C VAL A 199 14.34 0.73 4.55
N ILE A 200 13.83 0.75 3.32
CA ILE A 200 12.73 1.65 2.92
C ILE A 200 11.60 0.81 2.33
N ILE A 201 10.40 0.98 2.85
CA ILE A 201 9.17 0.39 2.33
C ILE A 201 8.34 1.51 1.70
N LEU A 202 8.10 1.41 0.39
CA LEU A 202 7.22 2.27 -0.38
C LEU A 202 5.97 1.48 -0.71
N GLY A 203 4.85 1.81 -0.06
CA GLY A 203 3.61 1.07 -0.18
C GLY A 203 2.59 1.75 -1.08
N ILE A 204 1.86 0.94 -1.84
CA ILE A 204 0.70 1.36 -2.65
C ILE A 204 -0.46 0.45 -2.29
N ASP A 205 -1.43 1.00 -1.58
CA ASP A 205 -2.61 0.26 -1.12
C ASP A 205 -3.40 -0.36 -2.27
N SER A 206 -3.99 -1.53 -2.03
CA SER A 206 -4.97 -2.17 -2.92
C SER A 206 -4.50 -2.42 -4.36
N THR A 207 -3.20 -2.63 -4.60
CA THR A 207 -2.64 -2.78 -5.94
C THR A 207 -2.10 -4.19 -6.19
N SER A 208 -2.79 -4.95 -7.05
CA SER A 208 -2.32 -6.26 -7.51
C SER A 208 -1.12 -6.14 -8.45
N ARG A 209 -0.32 -7.22 -8.56
CA ARG A 209 0.73 -7.31 -9.59
C ARG A 209 0.18 -7.19 -11.02
N MET A 210 -1.08 -7.62 -11.25
CA MET A 210 -1.75 -7.49 -12.55
C MET A 210 -2.14 -6.04 -12.81
N ASN A 211 -2.67 -5.35 -11.79
CA ASN A 211 -3.01 -3.94 -11.94
C ASN A 211 -1.76 -3.06 -12.14
N LEU A 212 -0.62 -3.39 -11.50
CA LEU A 212 0.66 -2.75 -11.81
C LEU A 212 1.01 -2.86 -13.30
N ARG A 213 0.92 -4.06 -13.88
CA ARG A 213 1.20 -4.31 -15.31
C ARG A 213 0.25 -3.54 -16.24
N ARG A 214 -1.01 -3.50 -15.89
CA ARG A 214 -2.10 -2.90 -16.67
C ARG A 214 -2.09 -1.37 -16.56
N ALA A 215 -1.98 -0.86 -15.34
CA ALA A 215 -2.20 0.54 -15.03
C ALA A 215 -0.91 1.37 -14.94
N MET A 216 0.21 0.76 -14.51
CA MET A 216 1.45 1.45 -14.18
C MET A 216 2.67 0.95 -14.97
N PRO A 217 2.61 0.94 -16.34
CA PRO A 217 3.68 0.36 -17.16
C PRO A 217 5.02 1.11 -17.04
N LYS A 218 5.00 2.41 -16.75
CA LYS A 218 6.23 3.21 -16.58
C LYS A 218 6.95 2.84 -15.28
N VAL A 219 6.20 2.69 -14.20
CA VAL A 219 6.71 2.22 -12.90
C VAL A 219 7.21 0.78 -13.05
N LEU A 220 6.46 -0.10 -13.70
CA LEU A 220 6.89 -1.48 -13.94
C LEU A 220 8.24 -1.52 -14.68
N LYS A 221 8.41 -0.72 -15.75
CA LYS A 221 9.69 -0.63 -16.47
C LYS A 221 10.84 -0.17 -15.57
N PHE A 222 10.58 0.71 -14.61
CA PHE A 222 11.57 1.13 -13.61
C PHE A 222 11.95 -0.03 -12.68
N LEU A 223 10.95 -0.76 -12.17
CA LEU A 223 11.12 -1.89 -11.26
C LEU A 223 11.71 -3.17 -11.91
N GLN A 224 11.85 -3.18 -13.23
CA GLN A 224 12.52 -4.24 -13.98
C GLN A 224 14.03 -3.97 -14.21
N ARG A 225 14.56 -2.85 -13.69
CA ARG A 225 15.98 -2.53 -13.79
C ARG A 225 16.83 -3.49 -12.95
N PRO A 226 18.14 -3.63 -13.24
CA PRO A 226 19.06 -4.47 -12.46
C PRO A 226 19.04 -4.13 -10.96
N GLY A 227 18.98 -5.15 -10.13
CA GLY A 227 18.93 -5.02 -8.67
C GLY A 227 17.54 -5.10 -8.07
N TRP A 228 16.49 -5.11 -8.88
CA TRP A 228 15.12 -5.36 -8.48
C TRP A 228 14.74 -6.83 -8.68
N PHE A 229 13.99 -7.37 -7.74
CA PHE A 229 13.50 -8.76 -7.75
C PHE A 229 11.99 -8.73 -7.49
N GLU A 230 11.20 -9.25 -8.44
CA GLU A 230 9.75 -9.38 -8.28
C GLU A 230 9.42 -10.70 -7.57
N MET A 231 8.78 -10.64 -6.42
CA MET A 231 8.33 -11.82 -5.68
C MET A 231 6.98 -12.29 -6.25
N GLN A 232 7.02 -13.06 -7.34
CA GLN A 232 5.84 -13.52 -8.07
C GLN A 232 4.98 -14.52 -7.28
N GLY A 233 5.55 -15.20 -6.30
CA GLY A 233 4.84 -16.08 -5.37
C GLY A 233 4.30 -15.39 -4.13
N TYR A 234 4.36 -14.06 -4.03
CA TYR A 234 3.87 -13.33 -2.87
C TYR A 234 2.35 -13.30 -2.81
N ASN A 235 1.77 -13.78 -1.70
CA ASN A 235 0.34 -13.92 -1.44
C ASN A 235 -0.06 -13.19 -0.15
N LYS A 236 -1.21 -12.52 -0.14
CA LYS A 236 -1.75 -11.88 1.08
C LYS A 236 -2.12 -12.90 2.14
N VAL A 237 -2.20 -12.48 3.40
CA VAL A 237 -2.55 -13.35 4.54
C VAL A 237 -3.85 -12.97 5.23
N GLY A 238 -4.38 -11.79 4.96
CA GLY A 238 -5.58 -11.26 5.60
C GLY A 238 -6.47 -10.46 4.66
N GLU A 239 -7.63 -10.06 5.15
CA GLU A 239 -8.69 -9.46 4.32
C GLU A 239 -8.33 -8.08 3.77
N ASN A 240 -7.76 -7.20 4.60
CA ASN A 240 -7.49 -5.80 4.29
C ASN A 240 -6.09 -5.38 4.74
N THR A 241 -5.79 -4.09 4.66
CA THR A 241 -4.48 -3.51 4.94
C THR A 241 -3.94 -3.90 6.31
N LEU A 242 -4.75 -3.79 7.37
CA LEU A 242 -4.27 -3.99 8.74
C LEU A 242 -3.68 -5.38 8.99
N PRO A 243 -4.37 -6.53 8.72
CA PRO A 243 -3.80 -7.85 8.96
C PRO A 243 -2.56 -8.12 8.09
N ASN A 244 -2.51 -7.64 6.85
CA ASN A 244 -1.37 -7.83 5.98
C ASN A 244 -0.15 -7.04 6.44
N LEU A 245 -0.32 -5.79 6.86
CA LEU A 245 0.78 -4.99 7.42
C LEU A 245 1.18 -5.46 8.83
N LEU A 246 0.25 -5.94 9.65
CA LEU A 246 0.60 -6.56 10.94
C LEU A 246 1.45 -7.81 10.76
N ALA A 247 1.16 -8.66 9.77
CA ALA A 247 2.00 -9.82 9.44
C ALA A 247 3.45 -9.38 9.13
N ILE A 248 3.63 -8.32 8.34
CA ILE A 248 4.93 -7.76 7.99
C ILE A 248 5.62 -7.11 9.20
N LEU A 249 4.87 -6.32 9.96
CA LEU A 249 5.44 -5.42 10.96
C LEU A 249 5.56 -6.04 12.36
N THR A 250 4.80 -7.09 12.65
CA THR A 250 4.78 -7.72 13.99
C THR A 250 4.93 -9.25 13.98
N GLY A 251 4.88 -9.89 12.80
CA GLY A 251 4.84 -11.34 12.68
C GLY A 251 3.51 -11.97 13.14
N ASN A 252 2.45 -11.17 13.27
CA ASN A 252 1.09 -11.59 13.64
C ASN A 252 0.08 -11.01 12.66
N ALA A 253 -1.03 -11.69 12.43
CA ALA A 253 -2.18 -11.15 11.71
C ALA A 253 -3.34 -10.82 12.66
N GLU A 254 -4.19 -9.86 12.29
CA GLU A 254 -5.31 -9.37 13.11
C GLU A 254 -6.37 -10.43 13.41
N GLU A 255 -6.47 -11.47 12.59
CA GLU A 255 -7.55 -12.46 12.65
C GLU A 255 -7.48 -13.39 13.86
N ASP A 256 -6.52 -13.22 14.73
CA ASP A 256 -6.52 -13.87 16.04
C ASP A 256 -7.63 -13.26 16.92
N ALA A 257 -8.51 -14.12 17.46
CA ALA A 257 -9.62 -13.72 18.33
C ALA A 257 -9.18 -12.85 19.52
N LEU A 258 -7.90 -12.91 19.90
CA LEU A 258 -7.32 -12.07 20.96
C LEU A 258 -7.29 -10.59 20.59
N PHE A 259 -7.26 -10.25 19.29
CA PHE A 259 -7.19 -8.85 18.81
C PHE A 259 -8.57 -8.26 18.54
N ASN A 260 -9.59 -9.10 18.29
CA ASN A 260 -10.94 -8.64 17.99
C ASN A 260 -11.52 -7.81 19.16
N GLY A 261 -11.82 -6.54 18.85
CA GLY A 261 -12.32 -5.55 19.81
C GLY A 261 -11.27 -4.79 20.60
N ARG A 262 -10.06 -5.30 20.82
CA ARG A 262 -9.01 -4.62 21.61
C ARG A 262 -8.40 -3.42 20.89
N PHE A 263 -8.33 -3.44 19.56
CA PHE A 263 -7.87 -2.30 18.76
C PHE A 263 -8.71 -1.03 18.92
N ARG A 264 -9.89 -1.12 19.54
CA ARG A 264 -10.75 0.03 19.85
C ARG A 264 -10.35 0.75 21.13
N HIS A 265 -9.48 0.15 21.93
CA HIS A 265 -8.98 0.77 23.16
C HIS A 265 -7.70 1.54 22.88
N SER A 266 -7.70 2.83 23.25
CA SER A 266 -6.51 3.67 23.15
C SER A 266 -5.32 3.05 23.88
N GLY A 267 -4.15 3.00 23.22
CA GLY A 267 -2.93 2.41 23.76
C GLY A 267 -2.84 0.89 23.69
N PHE A 268 -3.82 0.20 23.11
CA PHE A 268 -3.69 -1.25 22.90
C PHE A 268 -2.61 -1.56 21.86
N ILE A 269 -2.62 -0.85 20.73
CA ILE A 269 -1.67 -1.06 19.63
C ILE A 269 -0.22 -0.79 20.06
N ASP A 270 0.00 0.08 21.05
CA ASP A 270 1.34 0.38 21.59
C ASP A 270 1.99 -0.83 22.29
N LYS A 271 1.20 -1.85 22.66
CA LYS A 271 1.68 -3.09 23.30
C LYS A 271 2.24 -4.10 22.28
N LEU A 272 1.96 -3.91 21.00
CA LEU A 272 2.46 -4.80 19.95
C LEU A 272 3.96 -4.56 19.73
N LYS A 273 4.67 -5.64 19.44
CA LYS A 273 6.11 -5.58 19.16
C LYS A 273 6.34 -5.32 17.68
N PHE A 274 6.35 -4.05 17.30
CA PHE A 274 6.61 -3.67 15.92
C PHE A 274 8.11 -3.78 15.57
N ILE A 275 8.38 -4.18 14.35
CA ILE A 275 9.75 -4.35 13.83
C ILE A 275 10.56 -3.04 13.88
N TRP A 276 9.95 -1.87 13.69
CA TRP A 276 10.63 -0.57 13.79
C TRP A 276 11.21 -0.29 15.17
N GLN A 277 10.63 -0.85 16.26
CA GLN A 277 11.20 -0.75 17.61
C GLN A 277 12.53 -1.51 17.71
N LEU A 278 12.63 -2.63 16.99
CA LEU A 278 13.85 -3.40 16.92
C LEU A 278 14.92 -2.67 16.09
N PHE A 279 14.55 -2.14 14.93
CA PHE A 279 15.44 -1.29 14.13
C PHE A 279 15.98 -0.12 14.96
N LYS A 280 15.11 0.57 15.70
CA LYS A 280 15.51 1.67 16.59
C LYS A 280 16.53 1.21 17.64
N LYS A 281 16.32 0.05 18.27
CA LYS A 281 17.29 -0.55 19.23
C LYS A 281 18.65 -0.85 18.60
N HIS A 282 18.70 -1.09 17.30
CA HIS A 282 19.94 -1.32 16.54
C HIS A 282 20.54 -0.03 15.97
N GLY A 283 20.06 1.14 16.41
CA GLY A 283 20.61 2.45 16.04
C GLY A 283 20.07 3.03 14.74
N TYR A 284 18.99 2.48 14.19
CA TYR A 284 18.31 3.08 13.03
C TYR A 284 17.42 4.25 13.45
N MET A 285 17.40 5.29 12.64
CA MET A 285 16.35 6.29 12.69
C MET A 285 15.09 5.72 12.03
N THR A 286 13.92 5.96 12.63
CA THR A 286 12.68 5.32 12.19
C THR A 286 11.65 6.34 11.74
N ALA A 287 10.93 6.05 10.62
CA ALA A 287 9.88 6.91 10.08
C ALA A 287 8.65 6.13 9.62
N PHE A 288 7.47 6.76 9.76
CA PHE A 288 6.22 6.23 9.22
C PHE A 288 5.30 7.36 8.76
N GLY A 289 4.75 7.24 7.54
CA GLY A 289 3.82 8.18 6.95
C GLY A 289 2.81 7.53 6.01
N GLU A 290 1.54 7.96 6.11
CA GLU A 290 0.44 7.61 5.20
C GLU A 290 -0.24 8.88 4.70
N ASP A 291 -0.81 8.87 3.49
CA ASP A 291 -1.37 10.05 2.81
C ASP A 291 -2.85 10.33 3.07
N CYS A 292 -3.55 9.48 3.84
CA CYS A 292 -4.95 9.67 4.19
C CYS A 292 -5.17 9.72 5.71
N GLY A 293 -5.95 10.70 6.16
CA GLY A 293 -6.28 10.85 7.57
C GLY A 293 -7.37 9.89 8.04
N LYS A 294 -8.37 9.62 7.22
CA LYS A 294 -9.51 8.75 7.58
C LYS A 294 -9.26 7.28 7.23
N ILE A 295 -8.75 7.02 6.04
CA ILE A 295 -8.48 5.67 5.53
C ILE A 295 -6.98 5.43 5.63
N ASN A 296 -6.59 4.64 6.62
CA ASN A 296 -5.20 4.29 6.87
C ASN A 296 -5.12 3.02 7.72
N THR A 297 -3.94 2.48 7.85
CA THR A 297 -3.69 1.17 8.47
C THR A 297 -4.17 1.10 9.92
N PHE A 298 -3.79 2.06 10.76
CA PHE A 298 -3.94 1.92 12.22
C PHE A 298 -5.06 2.77 12.82
N ASN A 299 -5.66 3.69 12.05
CA ASN A 299 -6.66 4.62 12.58
C ASN A 299 -8.04 4.48 11.92
N TYR A 300 -8.21 3.64 10.88
CA TYR A 300 -9.53 3.40 10.32
C TYR A 300 -10.45 2.77 11.37
N GLN A 301 -11.42 3.56 11.86
CA GLN A 301 -12.35 3.20 12.95
C GLN A 301 -11.64 2.77 14.26
N LYS A 302 -10.41 3.22 14.49
CA LYS A 302 -9.57 2.88 15.64
C LYS A 302 -8.85 4.11 16.16
N PRO A 303 -8.50 4.18 17.46
CA PRO A 303 -7.81 5.34 18.05
C PRO A 303 -6.36 5.51 17.59
N GLY A 304 -5.72 4.47 17.04
CA GLY A 304 -4.30 4.49 16.68
C GLY A 304 -3.37 4.43 17.88
N PHE A 305 -2.18 4.98 17.72
CA PHE A 305 -1.13 4.97 18.73
C PHE A 305 -1.36 6.05 19.80
N LYS A 306 -1.25 5.66 21.06
CA LYS A 306 -1.20 6.62 22.18
C LYS A 306 0.20 7.23 22.32
N GLN A 307 1.25 6.41 22.16
CA GLN A 307 2.63 6.86 22.09
C GLN A 307 3.06 6.98 20.62
N GLN A 308 3.93 7.94 20.31
CA GLN A 308 4.48 8.08 18.98
C GLN A 308 5.28 6.81 18.62
N PRO A 309 4.91 6.07 17.54
CA PRO A 309 5.48 4.73 17.28
C PRO A 309 6.91 4.76 16.75
N VAL A 310 7.32 5.83 16.09
CA VAL A 310 8.60 6.00 15.39
C VAL A 310 9.20 7.39 15.69
N ASP A 311 10.47 7.62 15.33
CA ASP A 311 11.13 8.91 15.58
C ASP A 311 10.50 10.05 14.77
N TYR A 312 10.15 9.78 13.52
CA TYR A 312 9.52 10.73 12.59
C TYR A 312 8.16 10.19 12.13
N TYR A 313 7.08 10.85 12.56
CA TYR A 313 5.72 10.36 12.37
C TYR A 313 4.82 11.41 11.73
N LEU A 314 4.31 11.12 10.54
CA LEU A 314 3.60 12.09 9.70
C LEU A 314 2.12 12.26 10.08
N ARG A 315 1.56 11.38 10.90
CA ARG A 315 0.12 11.26 11.15
C ARG A 315 -0.59 12.57 11.48
N ASN A 316 -0.12 13.29 12.51
CA ASN A 316 -0.78 14.52 12.95
C ASN A 316 -0.72 15.64 11.92
N PHE A 317 0.31 15.65 11.08
CA PHE A 317 0.41 16.57 9.95
C PHE A 317 -0.74 16.31 8.95
N ILE A 318 -0.91 15.09 8.47
CA ILE A 318 -1.97 14.74 7.50
C ILE A 318 -3.36 15.01 8.06
N VAL A 319 -3.63 14.65 9.33
CA VAL A 319 -4.92 14.94 10.00
C VAL A 319 -5.19 16.45 10.07
N ALA A 320 -4.17 17.24 10.40
CA ALA A 320 -4.26 18.69 10.42
C ALA A 320 -4.58 19.24 9.03
N LEU A 321 -3.88 18.77 7.99
CA LEU A 321 -4.08 19.25 6.63
C LEU A 321 -5.50 18.96 6.10
N GLU A 322 -6.05 17.78 6.38
CA GLU A 322 -7.45 17.45 6.02
C GLU A 322 -8.47 18.39 6.69
N THR A 323 -8.11 19.03 7.78
CA THR A 323 -8.98 19.95 8.55
C THR A 323 -8.76 21.40 8.18
N VAL A 324 -7.48 21.83 8.06
CA VAL A 324 -7.15 23.26 7.92
C VAL A 324 -7.02 23.73 6.48
N LEU A 325 -6.77 22.81 5.52
CA LEU A 325 -6.65 23.16 4.11
C LEU A 325 -7.95 22.82 3.34
N LYS A 326 -8.14 23.49 2.20
CA LYS A 326 -9.19 23.09 1.26
C LYS A 326 -8.83 21.72 0.68
N THR A 327 -9.73 20.76 0.80
CA THR A 327 -9.52 19.41 0.27
C THR A 327 -10.28 19.19 -1.03
N ARG A 328 -9.73 18.39 -1.93
CA ARG A 328 -10.40 17.85 -3.11
C ARG A 328 -10.36 16.33 -3.04
N ARG A 329 -11.51 15.70 -3.33
CA ARG A 329 -11.62 14.25 -3.43
C ARG A 329 -11.50 13.82 -4.88
N GLU A 330 -10.72 12.78 -5.11
CA GLU A 330 -10.63 12.03 -6.37
C GLU A 330 -10.46 10.55 -6.04
N PHE A 331 -10.77 9.66 -6.95
CA PHE A 331 -10.65 8.20 -6.73
C PHE A 331 -11.30 7.72 -5.42
N GLY A 332 -12.38 8.37 -4.99
CA GLY A 332 -13.11 8.03 -3.77
C GLY A 332 -12.51 8.59 -2.45
N ASN A 333 -11.28 9.08 -2.46
CA ASN A 333 -10.57 9.56 -1.26
C ASN A 333 -10.25 11.05 -1.30
N VAL A 334 -9.79 11.58 -0.15
CA VAL A 334 -9.11 12.87 -0.12
C VAL A 334 -7.82 12.73 -0.91
N PHE A 335 -7.70 13.54 -1.94
CA PHE A 335 -6.65 13.46 -2.93
C PHE A 335 -5.72 14.68 -2.88
N CYS A 336 -6.29 15.88 -2.87
CA CYS A 336 -5.54 17.11 -2.66
C CYS A 336 -5.74 17.63 -1.23
N LEU A 337 -4.63 17.98 -0.61
CA LEU A 337 -4.52 18.69 0.67
C LEU A 337 -4.01 20.10 0.36
N GLY A 338 -4.93 21.05 0.25
CA GLY A 338 -4.62 22.36 -0.30
C GLY A 338 -4.20 22.27 -1.78
N ARG A 339 -3.06 22.82 -2.08
CA ARG A 339 -2.49 22.96 -3.43
C ARG A 339 -1.64 21.76 -3.85
N LYS A 340 -1.45 20.75 -2.97
CA LYS A 340 -0.55 19.62 -3.18
C LYS A 340 -1.27 18.28 -2.95
N LEU A 341 -0.84 17.25 -3.65
CA LEU A 341 -1.32 15.88 -3.45
C LEU A 341 -0.92 15.36 -2.06
N GLY A 342 -1.83 14.64 -1.40
CA GLY A 342 -1.51 13.89 -0.18
C GLY A 342 -0.30 12.97 -0.38
N PHE A 343 -0.28 12.26 -1.51
CA PHE A 343 0.84 11.43 -1.96
C PHE A 343 2.19 12.18 -1.94
N LYS A 344 2.25 13.40 -2.52
CA LYS A 344 3.49 14.18 -2.60
C LYS A 344 4.03 14.55 -1.21
N TYR A 345 3.17 14.81 -0.21
CA TYR A 345 3.63 15.06 1.17
C TYR A 345 4.32 13.83 1.77
N VAL A 346 3.78 12.63 1.57
CA VAL A 346 4.37 11.39 2.10
C VAL A 346 5.71 11.08 1.43
N PHE A 347 5.81 11.24 0.12
CA PHE A 347 7.03 10.92 -0.62
C PHE A 347 8.09 12.03 -0.50
N ASP A 348 7.71 13.29 -0.30
CA ASP A 348 8.65 14.34 0.12
C ASP A 348 9.18 14.11 1.54
N PHE A 349 8.33 13.61 2.44
CA PHE A 349 8.76 13.21 3.78
C PHE A 349 9.78 12.08 3.72
N ALA A 350 9.55 11.06 2.87
CA ALA A 350 10.52 10.01 2.60
C ALA A 350 11.85 10.56 2.06
N ARG A 351 11.79 11.47 1.07
CA ARG A 351 12.98 12.12 0.51
C ARG A 351 13.77 12.88 1.57
N GLN A 352 13.10 13.75 2.33
CA GLN A 352 13.76 14.53 3.38
C GLN A 352 14.36 13.61 4.46
N PHE A 353 13.66 12.52 4.83
CA PHE A 353 14.12 11.57 5.83
C PHE A 353 15.41 10.87 5.38
N MET A 354 15.44 10.35 4.15
CA MET A 354 16.63 9.72 3.60
C MET A 354 17.80 10.69 3.50
N GLN A 355 17.58 11.90 2.92
CA GLN A 355 18.62 12.92 2.78
C GLN A 355 19.19 13.39 4.13
N ARG A 356 18.34 13.46 5.16
CA ARG A 356 18.75 13.95 6.49
C ARG A 356 19.76 13.03 7.16
N PHE A 357 19.57 11.72 7.00
CA PHE A 357 20.34 10.71 7.72
C PHE A 357 21.34 9.93 6.87
N GLU A 358 21.42 10.21 5.57
CA GLU A 358 22.27 9.48 4.61
C GLU A 358 23.69 9.21 5.09
N ASN A 359 24.30 10.20 5.77
CA ASN A 359 25.70 10.15 6.23
C ASN A 359 25.84 10.05 7.74
N SER A 360 24.77 9.95 8.51
CA SER A 360 24.80 10.04 9.98
C SER A 360 24.24 8.85 10.72
N ALA A 361 23.26 8.15 10.16
CA ALA A 361 22.67 6.96 10.76
C ALA A 361 21.97 6.09 9.70
N PRO A 362 21.90 4.77 9.89
CA PRO A 362 21.03 3.94 9.05
C PRO A 362 19.57 4.26 9.31
N VAL A 363 18.71 4.11 8.30
CA VAL A 363 17.29 4.46 8.38
C VAL A 363 16.39 3.26 8.12
N PHE A 364 15.24 3.24 8.83
CA PHE A 364 14.11 2.37 8.56
C PHE A 364 12.87 3.23 8.36
N GLY A 365 12.28 3.20 7.18
CA GLY A 365 11.13 4.05 6.85
C GLY A 365 10.03 3.31 6.10
N ILE A 366 8.78 3.64 6.44
CA ILE A 366 7.57 3.15 5.75
C ILE A 366 6.77 4.35 5.28
N PHE A 367 6.52 4.41 3.97
CA PHE A 367 5.82 5.50 3.31
C PHE A 367 4.72 4.90 2.43
N TRP A 368 3.46 5.16 2.78
CA TRP A 368 2.31 4.42 2.27
C TRP A 368 1.29 5.35 1.61
N SER A 369 0.86 5.00 0.39
CA SER A 369 -0.16 5.74 -0.35
C SER A 369 -1.47 4.97 -0.42
N ASN A 370 -2.54 5.59 0.05
CA ASN A 370 -3.92 5.11 0.00
C ASN A 370 -4.76 5.89 -1.03
N SER A 371 -4.44 7.18 -1.21
CA SER A 371 -5.31 8.17 -1.86
C SER A 371 -5.67 7.85 -3.31
N PHE A 372 -4.78 7.19 -4.06
CA PHE A 372 -5.01 6.85 -5.46
C PHE A 372 -5.81 5.56 -5.67
N THR A 373 -5.54 4.52 -4.88
CA THR A 373 -5.87 3.13 -5.25
C THR A 373 -6.82 2.41 -4.30
N HIS A 374 -7.01 2.93 -3.06
CA HIS A 374 -7.83 2.24 -2.05
C HIS A 374 -9.30 2.08 -2.48
N GLU A 375 -9.93 3.13 -3.05
CA GLU A 375 -11.36 3.11 -3.43
C GLU A 375 -11.58 2.93 -4.94
N ASP A 376 -10.52 3.01 -5.76
CA ASP A 376 -10.63 2.94 -7.22
C ASP A 376 -9.38 2.31 -7.84
N PHE A 377 -9.49 1.10 -8.38
CA PHE A 377 -8.38 0.41 -9.05
C PHE A 377 -7.83 1.16 -10.28
N LEU A 378 -8.64 2.04 -10.90
CA LEU A 378 -8.23 2.88 -12.02
C LEU A 378 -7.32 4.03 -11.61
N GLY A 379 -7.33 4.41 -10.32
CA GLY A 379 -6.45 5.45 -9.79
C GLY A 379 -4.96 5.14 -9.98
N ALA A 380 -4.59 3.86 -10.03
CA ALA A 380 -3.25 3.42 -10.38
C ALA A 380 -2.76 3.98 -11.73
N THR A 381 -3.66 4.22 -12.70
CA THR A 381 -3.30 4.80 -14.01
C THR A 381 -2.81 6.24 -13.91
N ALA A 382 -3.36 7.01 -12.96
CA ALA A 382 -2.94 8.37 -12.68
C ALA A 382 -1.66 8.40 -11.83
N LEU A 383 -1.49 7.40 -10.96
CA LEU A 383 -0.30 7.25 -10.10
C LEU A 383 0.98 6.91 -10.89
N ASP A 384 0.89 6.22 -12.04
CA ASP A 384 2.04 5.73 -12.82
C ASP A 384 3.09 6.81 -13.09
N HIS A 385 2.64 8.03 -13.46
CA HIS A 385 3.56 9.14 -13.74
C HIS A 385 4.15 9.72 -12.46
N VAL A 386 3.30 10.04 -11.48
CA VAL A 386 3.73 10.68 -10.23
C VAL A 386 4.68 9.80 -9.43
N PHE A 387 4.41 8.50 -9.36
CA PHE A 387 5.29 7.58 -8.65
C PHE A 387 6.61 7.38 -9.36
N LEU A 388 6.60 7.31 -10.71
CA LEU A 388 7.83 7.27 -11.49
C LEU A 388 8.71 8.50 -11.25
N GLU A 389 8.12 9.71 -11.15
CA GLU A 389 8.89 10.94 -10.85
C GLU A 389 9.68 10.78 -9.53
N TYR A 390 9.03 10.28 -8.47
CA TYR A 390 9.71 10.06 -7.19
C TYR A 390 10.75 8.94 -7.24
N LEU A 391 10.47 7.83 -7.92
CA LEU A 391 11.45 6.75 -8.09
C LEU A 391 12.68 7.24 -8.86
N THR A 392 12.47 8.08 -9.87
CA THR A 392 13.56 8.68 -10.66
C THR A 392 14.35 9.65 -9.81
N LEU A 393 13.70 10.55 -9.10
CA LEU A 393 14.33 11.48 -8.16
C LEU A 393 15.17 10.74 -7.09
N TYR A 394 14.64 9.65 -6.51
CA TYR A 394 15.38 8.85 -5.54
C TYR A 394 16.60 8.15 -6.14
N ALA A 395 16.52 7.76 -7.43
CA ALA A 395 17.67 7.20 -8.14
C ALA A 395 18.75 8.27 -8.40
N GLU A 396 18.34 9.46 -8.82
CA GLU A 396 19.25 10.62 -9.04
C GLU A 396 19.93 11.06 -7.74
N LEU A 397 19.22 11.00 -6.62
CA LEU A 397 19.77 11.28 -5.29
C LEU A 397 20.64 10.13 -4.74
N GLY A 398 20.78 9.02 -5.45
CA GLY A 398 21.64 7.90 -5.06
C GLY A 398 21.09 6.99 -3.96
N PHE A 399 19.82 7.12 -3.58
CA PHE A 399 19.24 6.36 -2.47
C PHE A 399 19.30 4.84 -2.69
N PHE A 400 19.17 4.39 -3.94
CA PHE A 400 19.28 2.96 -4.27
C PHE A 400 20.69 2.39 -4.13
N ASN A 401 21.72 3.23 -4.01
CA ASN A 401 23.09 2.76 -3.81
C ASN A 401 23.34 2.24 -2.39
N ARG A 402 22.52 2.66 -1.39
CA ARG A 402 22.70 2.32 0.01
C ARG A 402 21.49 1.63 0.63
N SER A 403 20.35 1.64 -0.05
CA SER A 403 19.09 1.20 0.53
C SER A 403 18.62 -0.12 -0.07
N ILE A 404 18.16 -1.01 0.77
CA ILE A 404 17.22 -2.05 0.40
C ILE A 404 15.86 -1.37 0.36
N VAL A 405 15.24 -1.37 -0.82
CA VAL A 405 13.96 -0.72 -1.05
C VAL A 405 12.92 -1.77 -1.43
N MET A 406 11.81 -1.78 -0.72
CA MET A 406 10.68 -2.66 -1.00
C MET A 406 9.52 -1.83 -1.53
N VAL A 407 9.08 -2.11 -2.77
CA VAL A 407 7.85 -1.55 -3.34
C VAL A 407 6.80 -2.64 -3.26
N LEU A 408 5.78 -2.43 -2.44
CA LEU A 408 4.79 -3.46 -2.18
C LEU A 408 3.37 -2.92 -1.99
N SER A 409 2.40 -3.83 -2.11
CA SER A 409 1.03 -3.63 -1.70
C SER A 409 0.63 -4.67 -0.64
N ASP A 410 -0.41 -4.37 0.09
CA ASP A 410 -1.01 -5.22 1.11
C ASP A 410 -1.93 -6.30 0.52
N HIS A 411 -2.74 -5.94 -0.47
CA HIS A 411 -3.65 -6.79 -1.24
C HIS A 411 -3.95 -6.17 -2.61
N GLY A 412 -4.63 -6.87 -3.49
CA GLY A 412 -5.21 -6.26 -4.68
C GLY A 412 -6.57 -5.63 -4.39
N TYR A 413 -7.18 -4.98 -5.39
CA TYR A 413 -8.46 -4.33 -5.23
C TYR A 413 -9.57 -5.34 -4.87
N ARG A 414 -10.27 -5.11 -3.75
CA ARG A 414 -11.16 -6.09 -3.13
C ARG A 414 -12.65 -5.78 -3.22
N TYR A 415 -13.04 -4.63 -3.75
CA TYR A 415 -14.41 -4.18 -3.89
C TYR A 415 -14.80 -3.88 -5.33
N GLY A 416 -16.10 -3.62 -5.55
CA GLY A 416 -16.63 -3.12 -6.80
C GLY A 416 -16.65 -4.12 -7.95
N VAL A 417 -16.90 -3.58 -9.12
CA VAL A 417 -17.26 -4.37 -10.32
C VAL A 417 -16.20 -5.39 -10.75
N THR A 418 -14.92 -5.10 -10.58
CA THR A 418 -13.84 -6.02 -10.94
C THR A 418 -13.84 -7.26 -10.07
N ARG A 419 -14.18 -7.12 -8.79
CA ARG A 419 -14.22 -8.22 -7.84
C ARG A 419 -15.55 -9.01 -7.89
N GLN A 420 -16.66 -8.31 -8.18
CA GLN A 420 -17.99 -8.88 -8.23
C GLN A 420 -18.31 -9.57 -9.56
N ALA A 421 -17.74 -9.07 -10.67
CA ALA A 421 -18.12 -9.47 -12.01
C ALA A 421 -16.94 -10.04 -12.85
N SER A 422 -15.79 -10.30 -12.24
CA SER A 422 -14.62 -10.87 -12.90
C SER A 422 -14.00 -11.99 -12.07
N LYS A 423 -13.68 -13.12 -12.73
CA LYS A 423 -12.92 -14.22 -12.10
C LYS A 423 -11.48 -13.83 -11.83
N SER A 424 -10.88 -13.04 -12.70
CA SER A 424 -9.54 -12.49 -12.48
C SER A 424 -9.45 -11.69 -11.20
N GLY A 425 -10.51 -10.96 -10.82
CA GLY A 425 -10.60 -10.19 -9.59
C GLY A 425 -10.38 -10.99 -8.30
N TYR A 426 -10.75 -12.28 -8.30
CA TYR A 426 -10.50 -13.20 -7.19
C TYR A 426 -9.01 -13.39 -6.91
N LEU A 427 -8.23 -13.70 -7.95
CA LEU A 427 -6.79 -13.89 -7.81
C LEU A 427 -6.06 -12.55 -7.66
N GLU A 428 -6.49 -11.51 -8.39
CA GLU A 428 -5.89 -10.17 -8.25
C GLU A 428 -5.95 -9.66 -6.82
N GLU A 429 -7.03 -9.87 -6.10
CA GLU A 429 -7.16 -9.49 -4.69
C GLU A 429 -6.12 -10.18 -3.81
N ARG A 430 -5.78 -11.43 -4.09
CA ARG A 430 -4.89 -12.28 -3.29
C ARG A 430 -3.42 -12.10 -3.61
N LEU A 431 -3.10 -11.55 -4.78
CA LEU A 431 -1.77 -11.46 -5.35
C LEU A 431 -1.29 -10.00 -5.48
N PRO A 432 -0.95 -9.33 -4.36
CA PRO A 432 -0.42 -7.98 -4.38
C PRO A 432 0.93 -7.91 -5.07
N LEU A 433 1.30 -6.70 -5.53
CA LEU A 433 2.65 -6.46 -6.03
C LEU A 433 3.67 -6.53 -4.90
N MET A 434 4.87 -7.04 -5.19
CA MET A 434 6.02 -7.00 -4.28
C MET A 434 7.32 -7.05 -5.07
N PHE A 435 8.13 -6.01 -4.92
CA PHE A 435 9.46 -5.89 -5.49
C PHE A 435 10.47 -5.54 -4.39
N ILE A 436 11.65 -6.14 -4.46
CA ILE A 436 12.76 -5.87 -3.55
C ILE A 436 13.95 -5.39 -4.36
N HIS A 437 14.44 -4.19 -4.07
CA HIS A 437 15.71 -3.69 -4.57
C HIS A 437 16.82 -3.99 -3.58
N VAL A 438 17.96 -4.42 -4.11
CA VAL A 438 19.18 -4.71 -3.34
C VAL A 438 20.34 -3.88 -3.90
N PRO A 439 21.00 -3.04 -3.06
CA PRO A 439 22.04 -2.13 -3.54
C PRO A 439 23.28 -2.86 -4.06
N PRO A 440 24.10 -2.26 -4.94
CA PRO A 440 25.25 -2.90 -5.57
C PRO A 440 26.25 -3.49 -4.57
N TRP A 441 26.57 -2.77 -3.49
CA TRP A 441 27.49 -3.25 -2.47
C TRP A 441 26.98 -4.50 -1.76
N PHE A 442 25.68 -4.57 -1.45
CA PHE A 442 25.05 -5.73 -0.80
C PHE A 442 25.10 -6.94 -1.73
N ARG A 443 24.80 -6.76 -3.02
CA ARG A 443 24.90 -7.84 -4.02
C ARG A 443 26.32 -8.41 -4.12
N LYS A 444 27.34 -7.56 -4.00
CA LYS A 444 28.74 -7.98 -3.99
C LYS A 444 29.13 -8.70 -2.71
N ARG A 445 28.64 -8.22 -1.55
CA ARG A 445 29.01 -8.76 -0.23
C ARG A 445 28.27 -10.05 0.12
N TYR A 446 27.01 -10.18 -0.32
CA TYR A 446 26.13 -11.30 -0.02
C TYR A 446 25.57 -11.94 -1.30
N PRO A 447 26.41 -12.51 -2.18
CA PRO A 447 25.96 -13.06 -3.47
C PRO A 447 24.98 -14.22 -3.29
N GLN A 448 25.11 -15.05 -2.24
CA GLN A 448 24.20 -16.15 -1.95
C GLN A 448 22.78 -15.66 -1.62
N TYR A 449 22.63 -14.54 -0.91
CA TYR A 449 21.32 -13.95 -0.63
C TYR A 449 20.63 -13.48 -1.92
N VAL A 450 21.42 -12.98 -2.87
CA VAL A 450 20.91 -12.56 -4.18
C VAL A 450 20.44 -13.75 -5.02
N GLU A 451 21.19 -14.87 -5.01
CA GLU A 451 20.77 -16.09 -5.69
C GLU A 451 19.49 -16.65 -5.06
N ASN A 452 19.40 -16.67 -3.74
CA ASN A 452 18.19 -17.09 -3.05
C ASN A 452 16.99 -16.20 -3.39
N LEU A 453 17.16 -14.86 -3.48
CA LEU A 453 16.10 -13.97 -3.95
C LEU A 453 15.64 -14.28 -5.37
N LYS A 454 16.57 -14.62 -6.30
CA LYS A 454 16.23 -15.03 -7.66
C LYS A 454 15.38 -16.30 -7.68
N ILE A 455 15.77 -17.32 -6.89
CA ILE A 455 15.01 -18.55 -6.76
C ILE A 455 13.62 -18.27 -6.17
N ASN A 456 13.58 -17.44 -5.12
CA ASN A 456 12.36 -17.14 -4.38
C ASN A 456 11.37 -16.29 -5.15
N GLN A 457 11.74 -15.67 -6.26
CA GLN A 457 10.79 -14.96 -7.13
C GLN A 457 9.60 -15.85 -7.51
N ASN A 458 9.84 -17.15 -7.74
CA ASN A 458 8.85 -18.14 -8.12
C ASN A 458 8.55 -19.15 -6.99
N ARG A 459 8.73 -18.76 -5.74
CA ARG A 459 8.37 -19.56 -4.56
C ARG A 459 7.23 -18.89 -3.80
N LEU A 460 6.34 -19.70 -3.24
CA LEU A 460 5.25 -19.18 -2.39
C LEU A 460 5.83 -18.43 -1.18
N SER A 461 5.41 -17.19 -1.01
CA SER A 461 5.83 -16.33 0.10
C SER A 461 4.69 -15.47 0.62
N SER A 462 4.85 -14.92 1.81
CA SER A 462 3.84 -14.10 2.48
C SER A 462 4.45 -12.94 3.28
N GLY A 463 3.58 -12.11 3.88
CA GLY A 463 3.99 -11.03 4.77
C GLY A 463 4.81 -11.51 5.98
N PHE A 464 4.63 -12.75 6.41
CA PHE A 464 5.42 -13.34 7.50
C PHE A 464 6.88 -13.62 7.08
N ASP A 465 7.12 -14.03 5.84
CA ASP A 465 8.47 -14.20 5.31
C ASP A 465 9.18 -12.85 5.19
N LEU A 466 8.43 -11.81 4.80
CA LEU A 466 8.96 -10.45 4.77
C LEU A 466 9.32 -9.97 6.18
N HIS A 467 8.50 -10.29 7.20
CA HIS A 467 8.84 -10.04 8.60
C HIS A 467 10.18 -10.66 8.99
N MET A 468 10.38 -11.95 8.66
CA MET A 468 11.62 -12.65 8.92
C MET A 468 12.80 -12.06 8.11
N THR A 469 12.53 -11.54 6.91
CA THR A 469 13.55 -10.85 6.10
C THR A 469 14.00 -9.55 6.76
N LEU A 470 13.07 -8.77 7.31
CA LEU A 470 13.37 -7.56 8.06
C LEU A 470 14.20 -7.85 9.32
N HIS A 471 13.91 -8.94 10.03
CA HIS A 471 14.76 -9.41 11.13
C HIS A 471 16.17 -9.78 10.65
N HIS A 472 16.28 -10.47 9.51
CA HIS A 472 17.57 -10.87 8.95
C HIS A 472 18.45 -9.68 8.60
N LEU A 473 17.85 -8.56 8.15
CA LEU A 473 18.61 -7.33 7.86
C LEU A 473 19.29 -6.72 9.09
N LEU A 474 18.85 -7.07 10.29
CA LEU A 474 19.51 -6.69 11.54
C LEU A 474 20.59 -7.70 12.00
N GLN A 475 20.65 -8.88 11.36
CA GLN A 475 21.53 -10.00 11.70
C GLN A 475 22.13 -10.61 10.44
N LEU A 476 22.75 -9.79 9.59
CA LEU A 476 23.28 -10.20 8.28
C LEU A 476 24.41 -11.26 8.34
N ASN A 477 24.91 -11.59 9.53
CA ASN A 477 25.86 -12.68 9.75
C ASN A 477 25.16 -14.04 9.99
N ALA A 478 23.84 -14.08 10.11
CA ALA A 478 23.08 -15.31 10.23
C ALA A 478 23.14 -16.09 8.91
N THR A 479 23.50 -17.38 8.98
CA THR A 479 23.67 -18.25 7.81
C THR A 479 22.51 -19.24 7.64
N SER A 480 21.68 -19.38 8.69
CA SER A 480 20.53 -20.27 8.72
C SER A 480 19.42 -19.75 9.64
N MET A 481 18.24 -20.33 9.54
CA MET A 481 17.14 -20.01 10.48
C MET A 481 17.44 -20.40 11.93
N ALA A 482 18.36 -21.35 12.15
CA ALA A 482 18.77 -21.76 13.49
C ALA A 482 19.56 -20.67 14.24
N ASP A 483 20.17 -19.74 13.50
CA ASP A 483 20.91 -18.60 14.06
C ASP A 483 20.00 -17.55 14.68
N PHE A 484 18.69 -17.61 14.38
CA PHE A 484 17.70 -16.70 14.94
C PHE A 484 17.17 -17.21 16.28
N SER A 485 16.99 -16.27 17.21
CA SER A 485 16.31 -16.61 18.47
C SER A 485 14.88 -17.10 18.17
N PRO A 486 14.41 -18.19 18.81
CA PRO A 486 13.01 -18.63 18.69
C PRO A 486 11.98 -17.54 19.02
N LYS A 487 12.36 -16.54 19.81
CA LYS A 487 11.52 -15.37 20.13
C LYS A 487 11.31 -14.41 18.96
N LEU A 488 12.08 -14.54 17.89
CA LEU A 488 12.01 -13.71 16.69
C LEU A 488 11.17 -14.36 15.58
N GLN A 489 10.74 -15.62 15.75
CA GLN A 489 9.86 -16.28 14.79
C GLN A 489 8.51 -15.59 14.73
N ALA A 490 7.94 -15.51 13.52
CA ALA A 490 6.56 -15.06 13.33
C ALA A 490 5.63 -16.00 14.11
N SER A 491 4.88 -15.45 15.06
CA SER A 491 4.10 -16.27 16.02
C SER A 491 3.01 -17.12 15.33
N GLN A 492 2.52 -16.68 14.19
CA GLN A 492 1.49 -17.38 13.41
C GLN A 492 2.05 -18.18 12.22
N CYS A 493 3.35 -18.12 11.98
CA CYS A 493 3.99 -18.89 10.91
C CYS A 493 5.36 -19.43 11.36
N LYS A 494 5.35 -20.61 11.94
CA LYS A 494 6.60 -21.26 12.42
C LYS A 494 7.54 -21.68 11.29
N MET A 495 7.05 -21.88 10.08
CA MET A 495 7.83 -22.28 8.91
C MET A 495 8.20 -21.11 8.00
N CYS A 496 7.80 -19.88 8.37
CA CYS A 496 8.20 -18.70 7.63
C CYS A 496 9.66 -18.34 7.90
N GLN A 497 10.36 -17.93 6.87
CA GLN A 497 11.78 -17.66 6.92
C GLN A 497 12.15 -16.44 6.07
N SER A 498 13.36 -15.93 6.26
CA SER A 498 13.88 -14.83 5.45
C SER A 498 13.93 -15.18 3.95
N LEU A 499 13.57 -14.23 3.10
CA LEU A 499 13.72 -14.33 1.65
C LEU A 499 15.17 -14.35 1.17
N PHE A 500 16.13 -14.09 2.07
CA PHE A 500 17.57 -14.29 1.80
C PHE A 500 18.01 -15.74 1.99
N PHE A 501 17.15 -16.60 2.50
CA PHE A 501 17.30 -18.05 2.45
C PHE A 501 16.41 -18.64 1.36
N GLN A 502 16.82 -19.76 0.77
CA GLN A 502 16.01 -20.43 -0.24
C GLN A 502 14.74 -21.01 0.39
N LEU A 503 13.58 -20.56 -0.07
CA LEU A 503 12.29 -21.11 0.35
C LEU A 503 12.12 -22.54 -0.19
N PRO A 504 11.57 -23.47 0.63
CA PRO A 504 11.31 -24.84 0.18
C PRO A 504 10.36 -24.88 -1.02
N ASP A 505 10.59 -25.79 -1.95
CA ASP A 505 9.73 -25.97 -3.13
C ASP A 505 8.43 -26.74 -2.85
N ASN A 506 8.46 -27.60 -1.84
CA ASN A 506 7.27 -28.32 -1.36
C ASN A 506 6.39 -27.52 -0.40
N ARG A 507 6.52 -26.18 -0.41
CA ARG A 507 5.82 -25.28 0.49
C ARG A 507 4.38 -25.06 0.03
N ASN A 508 3.41 -25.31 0.91
CA ASN A 508 1.99 -25.00 0.71
C ASN A 508 1.58 -23.71 1.47
N CYS A 509 0.31 -23.33 1.34
CA CYS A 509 -0.22 -22.13 1.97
C CYS A 509 -0.11 -22.15 3.51
N SER A 510 -0.38 -23.27 4.18
CA SER A 510 -0.27 -23.36 5.64
C SER A 510 1.16 -23.16 6.12
N HIS A 511 2.16 -23.68 5.38
CA HIS A 511 3.57 -23.47 5.64
C HIS A 511 4.01 -22.01 5.49
N ALA A 512 3.26 -21.22 4.70
CA ALA A 512 3.48 -19.78 4.51
C ALA A 512 2.62 -18.91 5.44
N GLY A 513 1.88 -19.51 6.39
CA GLY A 513 0.95 -18.81 7.28
C GLY A 513 -0.28 -18.23 6.56
N ILE A 514 -0.58 -18.73 5.36
CA ILE A 514 -1.72 -18.31 4.54
C ILE A 514 -2.88 -19.26 4.82
N ARG A 515 -4.01 -18.71 5.30
CA ARG A 515 -5.22 -19.51 5.51
C ARG A 515 -5.82 -19.96 4.19
N GLU A 516 -6.57 -21.07 4.21
CA GLU A 516 -7.22 -21.68 3.05
C GLU A 516 -8.03 -20.67 2.22
N LYS A 517 -8.77 -19.80 2.87
CA LYS A 517 -9.54 -18.71 2.26
C LYS A 517 -8.69 -17.79 1.35
N TRP A 518 -7.43 -17.54 1.72
CA TRP A 518 -6.53 -16.63 0.99
C TRP A 518 -5.54 -17.36 0.09
N CYS A 519 -5.54 -18.69 0.15
CA CYS A 519 -4.63 -19.52 -0.63
C CYS A 519 -4.93 -19.43 -2.14
N SER A 520 -3.90 -19.17 -2.94
CA SER A 520 -3.95 -19.16 -4.42
C SER A 520 -3.10 -20.26 -5.07
N CYS A 521 -2.70 -21.27 -4.31
CA CYS A 521 -1.89 -22.38 -4.79
C CYS A 521 -2.67 -23.42 -5.61
N GLU A 522 -3.99 -23.47 -5.47
CA GLU A 522 -4.82 -24.45 -6.14
C GLU A 522 -5.56 -23.81 -7.31
N PRO A 523 -5.33 -24.26 -8.54
CA PRO A 523 -6.12 -23.83 -9.68
C PRO A 523 -7.60 -24.14 -9.48
N THR A 524 -8.47 -23.35 -10.08
CA THR A 524 -9.91 -23.54 -9.97
C THR A 524 -10.55 -23.88 -11.29
N GLU A 525 -11.60 -24.71 -11.26
CA GLU A 525 -12.46 -25.04 -12.42
C GLU A 525 -13.89 -24.62 -12.15
N THR A 526 -14.55 -24.05 -13.17
CA THR A 526 -15.93 -23.62 -13.03
C THR A 526 -16.88 -24.81 -13.00
N VAL A 527 -17.71 -24.88 -11.98
CA VAL A 527 -18.79 -25.87 -11.88
C VAL A 527 -19.96 -25.42 -12.75
N THR A 528 -20.27 -26.25 -13.76
CA THR A 528 -21.39 -25.99 -14.70
C THR A 528 -22.69 -26.64 -14.28
N ASN A 529 -22.65 -27.58 -13.33
CA ASN A 529 -23.85 -28.29 -12.83
C ASN A 529 -24.76 -27.37 -12.03
N GLN A 530 -25.85 -26.94 -12.64
CA GLN A 530 -26.81 -25.99 -12.10
C GLN A 530 -27.55 -26.51 -10.83
N SER A 531 -27.74 -27.83 -10.71
CA SER A 531 -28.37 -28.46 -9.53
C SER A 531 -27.44 -28.34 -8.32
N LEU A 532 -26.16 -28.72 -8.50
CA LEU A 532 -25.14 -28.61 -7.46
C LEU A 532 -24.94 -27.17 -7.02
N LEU A 533 -24.82 -26.24 -8.00
CA LEU A 533 -24.66 -24.83 -7.76
C LEU A 533 -25.76 -24.26 -6.86
N LYS A 534 -27.04 -24.60 -7.15
CA LYS A 534 -28.17 -24.18 -6.34
C LYS A 534 -28.15 -24.82 -4.94
N LYS A 535 -27.83 -26.11 -4.84
CA LYS A 535 -27.76 -26.82 -3.54
C LYS A 535 -26.71 -26.18 -2.63
N VAL A 536 -25.48 -26.02 -3.11
CA VAL A 536 -24.39 -25.39 -2.35
C VAL A 536 -24.79 -23.99 -1.90
N ALA A 537 -25.36 -23.17 -2.78
CA ALA A 537 -25.77 -21.80 -2.46
C ALA A 537 -26.85 -21.72 -1.41
N HIS A 538 -27.87 -22.60 -1.50
CA HIS A 538 -28.96 -22.64 -0.49
C HIS A 538 -28.43 -23.08 0.88
N GLU A 539 -27.52 -24.06 0.90
CA GLU A 539 -26.92 -24.52 2.14
C GLU A 539 -26.04 -23.46 2.80
N VAL A 540 -25.25 -22.69 2.01
CA VAL A 540 -24.47 -21.55 2.50
C VAL A 540 -25.40 -20.52 3.16
N VAL A 541 -26.48 -20.11 2.48
CA VAL A 541 -27.42 -19.11 3.04
C VAL A 541 -28.15 -19.69 4.27
N HIS A 542 -28.47 -20.98 4.28
CA HIS A 542 -29.03 -21.65 5.45
C HIS A 542 -28.08 -21.54 6.65
N GLN A 543 -26.81 -21.88 6.49
CA GLN A 543 -25.82 -21.80 7.57
C GLN A 543 -25.55 -20.35 8.02
N MET A 544 -25.57 -19.36 7.11
CA MET A 544 -25.53 -17.95 7.50
C MET A 544 -26.67 -17.57 8.44
N ASN A 545 -27.90 -17.96 8.11
CA ASN A 545 -29.07 -17.70 8.94
C ASN A 545 -29.06 -18.47 10.26
N GLN A 546 -28.58 -19.71 10.26
CA GLN A 546 -28.38 -20.47 11.47
C GLN A 546 -27.35 -19.80 12.39
N HIS A 547 -26.23 -19.37 11.86
CA HIS A 547 -25.21 -18.65 12.61
C HIS A 547 -25.72 -17.34 13.25
N LEU A 548 -26.61 -16.60 12.55
CA LEU A 548 -27.28 -15.43 13.15
C LEU A 548 -28.16 -15.83 14.33
N ARG A 549 -28.87 -16.96 14.26
CA ARG A 549 -29.70 -17.48 15.38
C ARG A 549 -28.83 -17.93 16.56
N ASP A 550 -27.79 -18.71 16.29
CA ASP A 550 -26.91 -19.28 17.31
C ASP A 550 -26.19 -18.20 18.13
N ARG A 551 -25.91 -17.04 17.48
CA ARG A 551 -25.34 -15.85 18.13
C ARG A 551 -26.39 -14.87 18.68
N ASN A 552 -27.68 -15.21 18.66
CA ASN A 552 -28.79 -14.31 19.06
C ASN A 552 -28.78 -12.96 18.27
N LEU A 553 -28.31 -12.96 17.04
CA LEU A 553 -28.25 -11.77 16.17
C LEU A 553 -29.51 -11.61 15.30
N ASN A 554 -30.39 -12.60 15.26
CA ASN A 554 -31.63 -12.60 14.49
C ASN A 554 -32.64 -11.50 14.90
N THR A 555 -32.50 -10.93 16.10
CA THR A 555 -33.27 -9.76 16.54
C THR A 555 -32.72 -8.46 15.95
N LEU A 556 -31.44 -8.39 15.67
CA LEU A 556 -30.70 -7.21 15.23
C LEU A 556 -30.49 -7.18 13.71
N CYS A 557 -30.19 -8.35 13.14
CA CYS A 557 -29.83 -8.51 11.72
C CYS A 557 -30.98 -9.19 10.95
N GLU A 558 -31.17 -8.80 9.69
CA GLU A 558 -32.11 -9.44 8.76
C GLU A 558 -31.67 -10.86 8.41
N ASN A 559 -32.63 -11.73 8.15
CA ASN A 559 -32.36 -13.03 7.54
C ASN A 559 -32.05 -12.88 6.06
N PHE A 560 -31.15 -13.71 5.56
CA PHE A 560 -30.78 -13.73 4.16
C PHE A 560 -31.66 -14.68 3.35
N ALA A 561 -32.00 -14.26 2.12
CA ALA A 561 -32.53 -15.13 1.10
C ALA A 561 -31.61 -15.09 -0.12
N LEU A 562 -31.33 -16.25 -0.71
CA LEU A 562 -30.53 -16.33 -1.93
C LEU A 562 -31.24 -15.55 -3.05
N LYS A 563 -30.53 -14.61 -3.69
CA LYS A 563 -31.03 -13.84 -4.83
C LYS A 563 -30.48 -14.43 -6.15
N LYS A 564 -29.17 -14.63 -6.21
CA LYS A 564 -28.49 -15.11 -7.42
C LYS A 564 -27.14 -15.73 -7.04
N VAL A 565 -26.75 -16.79 -7.74
CA VAL A 565 -25.37 -17.29 -7.74
C VAL A 565 -24.65 -16.69 -8.93
N LEU A 566 -23.46 -16.13 -8.70
CA LEU A 566 -22.62 -15.54 -9.73
C LEU A 566 -21.61 -16.56 -10.27
N TYR A 567 -20.88 -17.20 -9.35
CA TYR A 567 -19.86 -18.20 -9.69
C TYR A 567 -19.85 -19.31 -8.64
N LEU A 568 -19.56 -20.53 -9.08
CA LEU A 568 -19.14 -21.65 -8.25
C LEU A 568 -17.92 -22.26 -8.92
N ASP A 569 -16.78 -22.20 -8.27
CA ASP A 569 -15.53 -22.77 -8.76
C ASP A 569 -15.06 -23.86 -7.79
N SER A 570 -14.63 -25.00 -8.32
CA SER A 570 -14.02 -26.10 -7.58
C SER A 570 -12.53 -25.92 -7.55
N LYS A 571 -11.89 -26.02 -6.40
CA LYS A 571 -10.45 -26.11 -6.29
C LYS A 571 -9.97 -27.48 -6.72
N ILE A 572 -8.84 -27.50 -7.44
CA ILE A 572 -8.19 -28.75 -7.88
C ILE A 572 -7.17 -29.13 -6.80
N SER A 573 -7.41 -30.22 -6.09
CA SER A 573 -6.48 -30.75 -5.09
C SER A 573 -5.13 -31.10 -5.75
N LEU A 574 -4.03 -30.76 -5.09
CA LEU A 574 -2.67 -31.08 -5.52
C LEU A 574 -2.08 -32.31 -4.79
N SER A 575 -2.80 -32.85 -3.78
CA SER A 575 -2.35 -34.02 -3.02
C SER A 575 -2.71 -35.32 -3.71
N ASP A 576 -1.73 -36.21 -3.88
CA ASP A 576 -1.91 -37.57 -4.40
C ASP A 576 -2.49 -38.54 -3.32
N ASP A 577 -2.65 -38.09 -2.07
CA ASP A 577 -3.07 -38.94 -0.92
C ASP A 577 -4.58 -39.25 -0.88
N SER A 578 -5.25 -39.23 -2.00
CA SER A 578 -6.72 -39.14 -2.12
C SER A 578 -7.49 -40.44 -2.22
N LEU A 579 -7.16 -41.48 -1.50
CA LEU A 579 -8.10 -42.63 -1.38
C LEU A 579 -9.23 -42.43 -0.38
N GLU A 580 -9.12 -41.42 0.52
CA GLU A 580 -10.20 -41.07 1.46
C GLU A 580 -10.96 -39.76 1.11
N ASP A 581 -10.49 -38.98 0.12
CA ASP A 581 -10.97 -37.61 -0.15
C ASP A 581 -11.72 -37.39 -1.46
N GLU A 582 -12.01 -38.43 -2.25
CA GLU A 582 -12.84 -38.28 -3.47
C GLU A 582 -14.24 -37.72 -3.23
N GLN A 583 -14.67 -37.69 -1.97
CA GLN A 583 -16.00 -37.23 -1.56
C GLN A 583 -16.02 -35.79 -1.04
N LEU A 584 -14.86 -35.21 -0.70
CA LEU A 584 -14.77 -33.85 -0.12
C LEU A 584 -14.20 -32.86 -1.11
N HIS A 585 -15.03 -31.95 -1.60
CA HIS A 585 -14.62 -30.90 -2.56
C HIS A 585 -14.59 -29.54 -1.89
N THR A 586 -13.54 -28.76 -2.13
CA THR A 586 -13.49 -27.35 -1.73
C THR A 586 -14.03 -26.48 -2.86
N TYR A 587 -15.09 -25.74 -2.58
CA TYR A 587 -15.69 -24.80 -3.52
C TYR A 587 -15.49 -23.36 -3.06
N ILE A 588 -15.37 -22.47 -4.04
CA ILE A 588 -15.46 -21.03 -3.88
C ILE A 588 -16.78 -20.59 -4.52
N ILE A 589 -17.69 -20.07 -3.72
CA ILE A 589 -18.98 -19.60 -4.20
C ILE A 589 -19.12 -18.10 -4.02
N THR A 590 -19.54 -17.42 -5.11
CA THR A 590 -19.88 -15.98 -5.10
C THR A 590 -21.35 -15.83 -5.42
N PHE A 591 -22.08 -15.13 -4.55
CA PHE A 591 -23.53 -15.04 -4.62
C PHE A 591 -24.09 -13.73 -4.05
N ASP A 592 -25.32 -13.40 -4.48
CA ASP A 592 -26.09 -12.27 -4.02
C ASP A 592 -27.21 -12.70 -3.12
N THR A 593 -27.54 -11.89 -2.12
CA THR A 593 -28.65 -12.13 -1.21
C THR A 593 -29.61 -10.95 -1.12
N ASN A 594 -30.87 -11.24 -0.74
CA ASN A 594 -31.78 -10.25 -0.21
C ASN A 594 -31.71 -10.21 1.34
N PRO A 595 -32.03 -9.07 1.97
CA PRO A 595 -32.30 -7.75 1.40
C PRO A 595 -31.02 -7.06 0.91
N THR A 596 -31.11 -5.94 0.23
CA THR A 596 -30.00 -5.04 -0.18
C THR A 596 -29.11 -5.53 -1.34
N SER A 597 -29.35 -6.72 -1.89
CA SER A 597 -28.48 -7.33 -2.93
C SER A 597 -27.01 -7.42 -2.47
N ALA A 598 -26.80 -7.85 -1.23
CA ALA A 598 -25.47 -8.00 -0.66
C ALA A 598 -24.66 -9.09 -1.37
N HIS A 599 -23.44 -8.77 -1.75
CA HIS A 599 -22.51 -9.64 -2.48
C HIS A 599 -21.58 -10.36 -1.50
N PHE A 600 -21.57 -11.68 -1.55
CA PHE A 600 -20.74 -12.51 -0.68
C PHE A 600 -19.87 -13.47 -1.48
N GLU A 601 -18.74 -13.83 -0.88
CA GLU A 601 -17.92 -14.96 -1.27
C GLU A 601 -17.66 -15.85 -0.06
N ALA A 602 -17.76 -17.15 -0.27
CA ALA A 602 -17.45 -18.17 0.73
C ALA A 602 -16.51 -19.23 0.13
N THR A 603 -15.54 -19.70 0.93
CA THR A 603 -14.84 -20.96 0.70
C THR A 603 -15.51 -22.01 1.56
N VAL A 604 -15.96 -23.10 0.93
CA VAL A 604 -16.77 -24.14 1.58
C VAL A 604 -16.25 -25.52 1.24
N GLN A 605 -16.40 -26.46 2.17
CA GLN A 605 -16.16 -27.88 1.95
C GLN A 605 -17.49 -28.58 1.76
N TRP A 606 -17.62 -29.28 0.63
CA TRP A 606 -18.83 -30.04 0.26
C TRP A 606 -18.54 -31.52 0.23
N ASN A 607 -19.26 -32.28 1.05
CA ASN A 607 -19.22 -33.74 1.00
C ASN A 607 -20.28 -34.23 0.01
N THR A 608 -19.85 -34.88 -1.07
CA THR A 608 -20.73 -35.32 -2.16
C THR A 608 -21.60 -36.53 -1.79
N GLU A 609 -21.14 -37.41 -0.90
CA GLU A 609 -21.90 -38.57 -0.43
C GLU A 609 -22.98 -38.16 0.56
N ARG A 610 -22.58 -37.43 1.60
CA ARG A 610 -23.48 -36.98 2.67
C ARG A 610 -24.35 -35.80 2.27
N GLN A 611 -24.05 -35.15 1.15
CA GLN A 611 -24.70 -33.92 0.67
C GLN A 611 -24.69 -32.81 1.74
N THR A 612 -23.62 -32.72 2.52
CA THR A 612 -23.44 -31.77 3.60
C THR A 612 -22.36 -30.73 3.29
N LEU A 613 -22.54 -29.53 3.81
CA LEU A 613 -21.61 -28.41 3.65
C LEU A 613 -20.98 -28.05 5.02
N ALA A 614 -19.68 -27.83 5.02
CA ALA A 614 -18.96 -27.25 6.15
C ALA A 614 -18.37 -25.91 5.74
N MET A 615 -18.61 -24.86 6.55
CA MET A 615 -18.03 -23.54 6.36
C MET A 615 -17.89 -22.79 7.69
N ASN A 616 -16.97 -21.83 7.72
CA ASN A 616 -16.89 -20.87 8.80
C ASN A 616 -17.54 -19.54 8.36
N VAL A 617 -18.70 -19.20 8.90
CA VAL A 617 -19.45 -17.98 8.54
C VAL A 617 -18.66 -16.71 8.88
N ASP A 618 -17.83 -16.73 9.92
CA ASP A 618 -16.97 -15.60 10.29
C ASP A 618 -15.88 -15.31 9.23
N GLU A 619 -15.59 -16.28 8.37
CA GLU A 619 -14.65 -16.15 7.25
C GLU A 619 -15.29 -15.70 5.92
N LEU A 620 -16.60 -15.45 5.88
CA LEU A 620 -17.24 -14.87 4.70
C LEU A 620 -16.55 -13.56 4.29
N SER A 621 -16.37 -13.37 2.97
CA SER A 621 -15.99 -12.08 2.41
C SER A 621 -17.20 -11.32 1.93
N ARG A 622 -17.30 -10.04 2.27
CA ARG A 622 -18.28 -9.11 1.72
C ARG A 622 -17.60 -8.31 0.61
N LEU A 623 -18.15 -8.34 -0.62
CA LEU A 623 -17.53 -7.81 -1.83
C LEU A 623 -17.96 -6.38 -2.19
N GLU A 624 -18.72 -5.72 -1.31
CA GLU A 624 -19.08 -4.30 -1.40
C GLU A 624 -18.92 -3.61 -0.05
N SER A 625 -18.95 -2.28 -0.06
CA SER A 625 -18.94 -1.50 1.18
C SER A 625 -20.21 -1.71 1.98
N TYR A 626 -20.11 -2.20 3.21
CA TYR A 626 -21.23 -2.59 4.07
C TYR A 626 -21.40 -1.72 5.33
N GLU A 627 -20.55 -0.71 5.51
CA GLU A 627 -20.57 0.15 6.71
C GLU A 627 -21.95 0.76 6.97
N LYS A 628 -22.64 1.18 5.90
CA LYS A 628 -23.98 1.79 5.98
C LYS A 628 -25.03 0.76 6.48
N HIS A 629 -24.92 -0.49 6.07
CA HIS A 629 -25.89 -1.55 6.34
C HIS A 629 -25.72 -2.22 7.70
N SER A 630 -24.55 -2.09 8.34
CA SER A 630 -24.17 -2.82 9.56
C SER A 630 -23.94 -1.93 10.78
N LYS A 631 -24.57 -0.75 10.84
CA LYS A 631 -24.40 0.22 11.93
C LYS A 631 -24.88 -0.25 13.30
N CYS A 632 -25.79 -1.23 13.33
CA CYS A 632 -26.36 -1.78 14.55
C CYS A 632 -25.39 -2.65 15.36
N THR A 633 -24.26 -3.02 14.79
CA THR A 633 -23.19 -3.75 15.49
C THR A 633 -21.88 -3.00 15.38
N SER A 634 -21.08 -3.12 16.41
CA SER A 634 -19.71 -2.60 16.41
C SER A 634 -18.66 -3.69 16.16
N ASP A 635 -19.06 -4.97 16.17
CA ASP A 635 -18.15 -6.10 15.94
C ASP A 635 -17.72 -6.16 14.46
N PRO A 636 -16.41 -6.16 14.15
CA PRO A 636 -15.92 -6.09 12.77
C PRO A 636 -16.22 -7.38 11.98
N ILE A 637 -16.31 -8.53 12.62
CA ILE A 637 -16.65 -9.81 11.98
C ILE A 637 -18.14 -9.83 11.66
N ILE A 638 -18.98 -9.51 12.65
CA ILE A 638 -20.43 -9.50 12.50
C ILE A 638 -20.86 -8.47 11.45
N LYS A 639 -20.19 -7.32 11.36
CA LYS A 639 -20.46 -6.30 10.33
C LYS A 639 -20.44 -6.87 8.92
N LYS A 640 -19.63 -7.86 8.62
CA LYS A 640 -19.51 -8.47 7.28
C LYS A 640 -20.84 -9.10 6.84
N TYR A 641 -21.52 -9.78 7.75
CA TYR A 641 -22.73 -10.54 7.44
C TYR A 641 -23.99 -10.06 8.19
N CYS A 642 -23.98 -8.90 8.80
CA CYS A 642 -25.18 -8.31 9.42
C CYS A 642 -25.73 -7.17 8.56
N ILE A 643 -26.99 -7.27 8.18
CA ILE A 643 -27.78 -6.18 7.63
C ILE A 643 -28.80 -5.77 8.68
N CYS A 644 -28.71 -4.54 9.18
CA CYS A 644 -29.54 -4.08 10.31
C CYS A 644 -31.01 -4.01 9.95
N LYS A 645 -31.90 -4.56 10.79
CA LYS A 645 -33.37 -4.50 10.59
C LYS A 645 -33.92 -3.09 10.56
N ALA A 646 -33.30 -2.15 11.24
CA ALA A 646 -33.69 -0.73 11.24
C ALA A 646 -33.32 0.01 9.95
N PHE A 647 -32.84 -0.70 8.94
CA PHE A 647 -32.39 -0.10 7.66
C PHE A 647 -33.48 -0.13 6.56
N LYS A 648 -34.73 -0.40 6.93
CA LYS A 648 -35.87 -0.32 6.01
C LYS A 648 -36.28 1.10 5.73
#